data_6f30f44499db32d1a4cb712448fe0dd3
#
_entry.id   6f30f44499db32d1a4cb712448fe0dd3
#
_cell.length_a   1.000
_cell.length_b   1.000
_cell.length_c   1.000
_cell.angle_alpha   90.00
_cell.angle_beta   90.00
_cell.angle_gamma   90.00
#
_symmetry.space_group_name_H-M   'P 1'
#
loop_
_entity.id
_entity.type
_entity.pdbx_description
1 polymer ?
#
loop_
_entity_poly.entity_id
_entity_poly.type
_entity_poly.pdbx_seq_one_letter_code
_entity_poly.pdbx_strand_id
1 'polypeptide(L)'
;MEKTFDPAAVEGRISAQWEAEGVFRAGRPERAGAEPFCMVIPPPNVTGNLHMGHALNNSLQDILCRYQRMKGKDVLWQPGTDHAGIATQMVVERQLMERQEPGRRELGREKFLQRVWAWKAESGGAIVNQLKRLGASCDWSRERFTMDEGLSKAVVKVFVELHRAGLIYKDKRLVNWDPRFQTAISDLEVVQVECRGSFKWSREDGAPLDMEALRKVLDKNPSGHLYYFDYPVVDEAGEETGESLTVATTRPETMLGDTGVAVHPADERYQRLVGDNVRLPLVGRLIAVVADEYSDPEKGTGAVKITPAHDFNDFDVGKRHESEGVRQINILDAEARIALKGNIAFFEGLPVADHDIARTMTLDGLDRFEARKRVIAMMAAEGRLARIEPNAHTVPHGDRSGVVIEPWLTDQWYVDAKTLAQPALKAVRDGRTLFTPKNWEKTYFDWLENIQPWCVSRQLWWGHQIPAWYAPWGAVYVAESEEQACAEALADGVARGALTQAEADALAADPQRLAEAFPRDEDVLDTWFSSALWPFSTLGWPDETSELKRYYPTAVLVTGFDIIFFWVARMMMMGLQFMDEIPFRDVYIHALVRDEKGAKMSKSKGNVMDPLDIVDGIDLERLVAKRTDTVANKADAAKIASDTRKQFPAGIPALGADALRFTLAAMAAQGRDVKLSIPRIEGYRNFATKLWNAARFAEMNDCRRLAGFDPAAVREPLNRWILGETAKAAAEVGAAIEAFRFNDAANAAYRFIWNIFCDWHLELAKPVLQGGEDGPARAEARATIAYVLDQIFGLLHPFMPF
;
A
#
# COMPACT_ATOMS: atom_id res chain seq x y z
N MET A 1 -46.89 5.24 9.18
CA MET A 1 -45.43 5.13 9.52
C MET A 1 -45.21 4.82 10.98
N GLU A 2 -44.19 4.01 11.34
CA GLU A 2 -43.80 3.78 12.73
C GLU A 2 -43.41 5.06 13.48
N LYS A 3 -43.50 5.05 14.81
CA LYS A 3 -43.20 6.25 15.61
C LYS A 3 -41.74 6.66 15.58
N THR A 4 -40.85 5.69 15.50
CA THR A 4 -39.37 5.86 15.50
C THR A 4 -38.78 5.24 14.26
N PHE A 5 -37.78 5.88 13.70
CA PHE A 5 -36.94 5.30 12.62
C PHE A 5 -35.97 4.28 13.23
N ASP A 6 -36.00 3.05 12.74
CA ASP A 6 -35.05 1.99 13.09
C ASP A 6 -34.24 1.58 11.86
N PRO A 7 -32.97 2.00 11.77
CA PRO A 7 -32.10 1.65 10.63
C PRO A 7 -31.93 0.14 10.45
N ALA A 8 -31.80 -0.61 11.54
CA ALA A 8 -31.58 -2.07 11.49
C ALA A 8 -32.71 -2.84 10.82
N ALA A 9 -33.96 -2.39 11.03
CA ALA A 9 -35.13 -2.99 10.40
C ALA A 9 -35.26 -2.68 8.89
N VAL A 10 -34.65 -1.61 8.43
CA VAL A 10 -34.83 -1.06 7.06
C VAL A 10 -33.69 -1.43 6.15
N GLU A 11 -32.46 -1.21 6.57
CA GLU A 11 -31.25 -1.32 5.74
C GLU A 11 -31.09 -2.69 5.08
N GLY A 12 -31.20 -3.77 5.87
CA GLY A 12 -31.06 -5.14 5.33
C GLY A 12 -32.11 -5.48 4.28
N ARG A 13 -33.37 -5.05 4.49
CA ARG A 13 -34.47 -5.28 3.54
C ARG A 13 -34.28 -4.51 2.25
N ILE A 14 -33.89 -3.22 2.33
CA ILE A 14 -33.65 -2.38 1.14
C ILE A 14 -32.45 -2.91 0.37
N SER A 15 -31.37 -3.27 1.02
CA SER A 15 -30.18 -3.84 0.38
C SER A 15 -30.51 -5.13 -0.39
N ALA A 16 -31.27 -6.04 0.22
CA ALA A 16 -31.70 -7.28 -0.43
C ALA A 16 -32.61 -7.01 -1.65
N GLN A 17 -33.50 -6.01 -1.56
CA GLN A 17 -34.34 -5.60 -2.68
C GLN A 17 -33.50 -5.04 -3.83
N TRP A 18 -32.54 -4.16 -3.59
CA TRP A 18 -31.64 -3.64 -4.65
C TRP A 18 -30.88 -4.74 -5.36
N GLU A 19 -30.42 -5.74 -4.62
CA GLU A 19 -29.69 -6.87 -5.19
C GLU A 19 -30.60 -7.76 -6.06
N ALA A 20 -31.79 -8.09 -5.54
CA ALA A 20 -32.78 -8.91 -6.26
C ALA A 20 -33.25 -8.25 -7.57
N GLU A 21 -33.49 -6.95 -7.56
CA GLU A 21 -33.90 -6.16 -8.73
C GLU A 21 -32.74 -5.79 -9.64
N GLY A 22 -31.48 -5.98 -9.25
CA GLY A 22 -30.29 -5.66 -10.02
C GLY A 22 -30.19 -4.18 -10.39
N VAL A 23 -30.64 -3.27 -9.50
CA VAL A 23 -30.78 -1.84 -9.80
C VAL A 23 -29.46 -1.12 -10.10
N PHE A 24 -28.32 -1.72 -9.69
CA PHE A 24 -26.99 -1.16 -9.89
C PHE A 24 -26.23 -1.76 -11.09
N ARG A 25 -26.83 -2.69 -11.81
CA ARG A 25 -26.22 -3.27 -13.02
C ARG A 25 -25.99 -2.22 -14.10
N ALA A 26 -24.80 -2.21 -14.67
CA ALA A 26 -24.45 -1.40 -15.83
C ALA A 26 -24.88 -2.09 -17.14
N GLY A 27 -24.99 -1.32 -18.23
CA GLY A 27 -25.34 -1.85 -19.54
C GLY A 27 -26.77 -2.34 -19.65
N ARG A 28 -27.68 -1.83 -18.81
CA ARG A 28 -29.11 -2.19 -18.87
C ARG A 28 -29.74 -1.68 -20.17
N PRO A 29 -30.67 -2.44 -20.79
CA PRO A 29 -31.28 -2.09 -22.08
C PRO A 29 -31.87 -0.68 -22.11
N GLU A 30 -32.53 -0.23 -21.02
CA GLU A 30 -33.14 1.10 -20.90
C GLU A 30 -32.10 2.22 -20.82
N ARG A 31 -30.80 1.89 -20.64
CA ARG A 31 -29.66 2.81 -20.61
C ARG A 31 -28.74 2.66 -21.83
N ALA A 32 -29.12 1.86 -22.86
CA ALA A 32 -28.24 1.59 -23.99
C ALA A 32 -27.75 2.83 -24.73
N GLY A 33 -28.58 3.89 -24.81
CA GLY A 33 -28.23 5.18 -25.42
C GLY A 33 -27.68 6.23 -24.45
N ALA A 34 -27.58 5.90 -23.17
CA ALA A 34 -27.10 6.85 -22.17
C ALA A 34 -25.57 6.99 -22.22
N GLU A 35 -25.07 8.19 -21.81
CA GLU A 35 -23.64 8.44 -21.64
C GLU A 35 -23.06 7.52 -20.56
N PRO A 36 -21.95 6.79 -20.83
CA PRO A 36 -21.32 5.94 -19.84
C PRO A 36 -20.60 6.77 -18.77
N PHE A 37 -20.66 6.27 -17.54
CA PHE A 37 -19.85 6.77 -16.42
C PHE A 37 -19.27 5.56 -15.69
N CYS A 38 -17.95 5.41 -15.71
CA CYS A 38 -17.28 4.29 -15.09
C CYS A 38 -16.36 4.76 -13.96
N MET A 39 -16.41 4.04 -12.85
CA MET A 39 -15.42 4.13 -11.77
C MET A 39 -14.95 2.72 -11.41
N VAL A 40 -13.68 2.58 -11.09
CA VAL A 40 -13.13 1.35 -10.49
C VAL A 40 -12.91 1.57 -9.00
N ILE A 41 -13.33 0.59 -8.20
CA ILE A 41 -13.07 0.64 -6.76
C ILE A 41 -11.56 0.47 -6.52
N PRO A 42 -10.92 1.22 -5.59
CA PRO A 42 -9.63 0.78 -5.05
C PRO A 42 -9.83 -0.59 -4.38
N PRO A 43 -9.31 -1.68 -4.97
CA PRO A 43 -9.67 -3.02 -4.53
C PRO A 43 -9.13 -3.28 -3.11
N PRO A 44 -10.00 -3.54 -2.11
CA PRO A 44 -9.53 -3.84 -0.76
C PRO A 44 -8.69 -5.12 -0.72
N ASN A 45 -7.63 -5.09 0.07
CA ASN A 45 -6.77 -6.23 0.34
C ASN A 45 -7.52 -7.32 1.10
N VAL A 46 -7.40 -8.60 0.69
CA VAL A 46 -8.02 -9.74 1.38
C VAL A 46 -7.29 -10.11 2.68
N THR A 47 -7.03 -9.10 3.54
CA THR A 47 -6.26 -9.22 4.80
C THR A 47 -7.12 -9.16 6.06
N GLY A 48 -8.43 -9.10 5.91
CA GLY A 48 -9.41 -9.02 7.01
C GLY A 48 -10.49 -7.98 6.75
N ASN A 49 -11.03 -7.39 7.81
CA ASN A 49 -12.15 -6.45 7.74
C ASN A 49 -11.73 -5.07 7.22
N LEU A 50 -12.70 -4.36 6.63
CA LEU A 50 -12.58 -2.96 6.27
C LEU A 50 -12.40 -2.07 7.50
N HIS A 51 -11.82 -0.89 7.32
CA HIS A 51 -11.68 0.15 8.33
C HIS A 51 -12.30 1.47 7.86
N MET A 52 -12.31 2.48 8.71
CA MET A 52 -12.97 3.77 8.43
C MET A 52 -12.45 4.51 7.19
N GLY A 53 -11.18 4.31 6.81
CA GLY A 53 -10.64 4.83 5.55
C GLY A 53 -11.35 4.26 4.32
N HIS A 54 -11.63 2.96 4.34
CA HIS A 54 -12.42 2.32 3.28
C HIS A 54 -13.87 2.84 3.27
N ALA A 55 -14.48 3.04 4.45
CA ALA A 55 -15.84 3.59 4.53
C ALA A 55 -15.91 4.99 3.94
N LEU A 56 -14.92 5.87 4.21
CA LEU A 56 -14.84 7.20 3.59
C LEU A 56 -14.70 7.10 2.07
N ASN A 57 -13.67 6.38 1.61
CA ASN A 57 -13.37 6.25 0.18
C ASN A 57 -14.58 5.73 -0.61
N ASN A 58 -15.20 4.64 -0.13
CA ASN A 58 -16.35 4.05 -0.81
C ASN A 58 -17.63 4.91 -0.71
N SER A 59 -17.84 5.64 0.39
CA SER A 59 -18.97 6.57 0.49
C SER A 59 -18.88 7.71 -0.53
N LEU A 60 -17.67 8.27 -0.75
CA LEU A 60 -17.46 9.34 -1.73
C LEU A 60 -17.68 8.84 -3.16
N GLN A 61 -17.18 7.64 -3.49
CA GLN A 61 -17.42 7.00 -4.79
C GLN A 61 -18.91 6.72 -5.00
N ASP A 62 -19.60 6.21 -3.99
CA ASP A 62 -21.02 5.89 -4.06
C ASP A 62 -21.88 7.15 -4.28
N ILE A 63 -21.52 8.28 -3.63
CA ILE A 63 -22.17 9.56 -3.85
C ILE A 63 -22.10 9.94 -5.33
N LEU A 64 -20.93 9.86 -5.96
CA LEU A 64 -20.75 10.15 -7.39
C LEU A 64 -21.55 9.18 -8.27
N CYS A 65 -21.49 7.88 -8.00
CA CYS A 65 -22.20 6.89 -8.77
C CYS A 65 -23.73 7.07 -8.71
N ARG A 66 -24.29 7.30 -7.51
CA ARG A 66 -25.73 7.55 -7.33
C ARG A 66 -26.16 8.85 -8.00
N TYR A 67 -25.39 9.91 -7.83
CA TYR A 67 -25.66 11.20 -8.47
C TYR A 67 -25.70 11.08 -10.01
N GLN A 68 -24.70 10.41 -10.61
CA GLN A 68 -24.64 10.23 -12.07
C GLN A 68 -25.77 9.33 -12.60
N ARG A 69 -26.19 8.28 -11.85
CA ARG A 69 -27.39 7.48 -12.18
C ARG A 69 -28.66 8.34 -12.17
N MET A 70 -28.81 9.21 -11.17
CA MET A 70 -29.94 10.14 -11.11
C MET A 70 -29.94 11.14 -12.26
N LYS A 71 -28.77 11.52 -12.79
CA LYS A 71 -28.63 12.31 -14.02
C LYS A 71 -28.92 11.54 -15.29
N GLY A 72 -29.25 10.25 -15.22
CA GLY A 72 -29.64 9.42 -16.33
C GLY A 72 -28.51 8.69 -17.03
N LYS A 73 -27.25 8.74 -16.53
CA LYS A 73 -26.12 8.03 -17.14
C LYS A 73 -26.18 6.52 -16.93
N ASP A 74 -25.48 5.80 -17.80
CA ASP A 74 -25.19 4.36 -17.63
C ASP A 74 -23.93 4.20 -16.76
N VAL A 75 -24.14 3.90 -15.48
CA VAL A 75 -23.08 3.91 -14.48
C VAL A 75 -22.57 2.52 -14.19
N LEU A 76 -21.28 2.29 -14.43
CA LEU A 76 -20.54 1.13 -13.94
C LEU A 76 -19.65 1.55 -12.77
N TRP A 77 -19.96 1.09 -11.57
CA TRP A 77 -18.98 1.07 -10.47
C TRP A 77 -18.46 -0.35 -10.31
N GLN A 78 -17.23 -0.56 -10.84
CA GLN A 78 -16.60 -1.87 -10.91
C GLN A 78 -16.07 -2.30 -9.53
N PRO A 79 -16.63 -3.37 -8.90
CA PRO A 79 -16.15 -3.91 -7.64
C PRO A 79 -15.03 -4.93 -7.84
N GLY A 80 -14.30 -5.19 -6.74
CA GLY A 80 -13.35 -6.29 -6.64
C GLY A 80 -12.44 -6.18 -5.44
N THR A 81 -11.53 -7.16 -5.32
CA THR A 81 -10.58 -7.28 -4.21
C THR A 81 -9.16 -7.56 -4.71
N ASP A 82 -8.17 -7.17 -3.91
CA ASP A 82 -6.76 -7.38 -4.21
C ASP A 82 -6.20 -8.57 -3.40
N HIS A 83 -5.35 -9.38 -4.06
CA HIS A 83 -4.69 -10.52 -3.43
C HIS A 83 -3.66 -10.14 -2.37
N ALA A 84 -3.08 -8.92 -2.45
CA ALA A 84 -2.18 -8.35 -1.46
C ALA A 84 -1.04 -9.30 -1.03
N GLY A 85 -0.17 -9.68 -1.95
CA GLY A 85 0.85 -10.73 -1.84
C GLY A 85 1.46 -10.92 -0.46
N ILE A 86 2.37 -10.03 -0.04
CA ILE A 86 3.04 -10.09 1.27
C ILE A 86 2.04 -10.11 2.43
N ALA A 87 1.06 -9.19 2.40
CA ALA A 87 0.16 -8.99 3.54
C ALA A 87 -0.75 -10.19 3.79
N THR A 88 -1.29 -10.79 2.73
CA THR A 88 -2.16 -11.98 2.83
C THR A 88 -1.37 -13.21 3.24
N GLN A 89 -0.16 -13.41 2.65
CA GLN A 89 0.72 -14.50 3.03
C GLN A 89 1.06 -14.44 4.52
N MET A 90 1.42 -13.26 5.04
CA MET A 90 1.68 -13.04 6.47
C MET A 90 0.50 -13.39 7.38
N VAL A 91 -0.72 -13.02 6.98
CA VAL A 91 -1.92 -13.36 7.78
C VAL A 91 -2.05 -14.87 7.91
N VAL A 92 -1.87 -15.61 6.82
CA VAL A 92 -1.99 -17.07 6.84
C VAL A 92 -0.84 -17.72 7.61
N GLU A 93 0.41 -17.26 7.43
CA GLU A 93 1.56 -17.75 8.22
C GLU A 93 1.37 -17.54 9.73
N ARG A 94 0.85 -16.37 10.12
CA ARG A 94 0.51 -16.08 11.52
C ARG A 94 -0.58 -17.02 12.04
N GLN A 95 -1.64 -17.27 11.27
CA GLN A 95 -2.69 -18.22 11.66
C GLN A 95 -2.18 -19.65 11.84
N LEU A 96 -1.28 -20.11 10.97
CA LEU A 96 -0.63 -21.42 11.14
C LEU A 96 0.15 -21.48 12.45
N MET A 97 0.93 -20.43 12.76
CA MET A 97 1.70 -20.35 14.01
C MET A 97 0.78 -20.32 15.26
N GLU A 98 -0.28 -19.53 15.26
CA GLU A 98 -1.24 -19.44 16.35
C GLU A 98 -1.98 -20.76 16.60
N ARG A 99 -2.23 -21.53 15.54
CA ARG A 99 -2.86 -22.85 15.61
C ARG A 99 -1.87 -23.98 15.87
N GLN A 100 -0.57 -23.66 15.99
CA GLN A 100 0.52 -24.65 16.14
C GLN A 100 0.53 -25.67 14.98
N GLU A 101 0.15 -25.23 13.78
CA GLU A 101 0.23 -26.01 12.56
C GLU A 101 1.63 -25.91 11.93
N PRO A 102 2.04 -26.86 11.05
CA PRO A 102 3.31 -26.79 10.33
C PRO A 102 3.47 -25.48 9.55
N GLY A 103 4.69 -24.93 9.56
CA GLY A 103 5.01 -23.70 8.83
C GLY A 103 4.97 -23.88 7.29
N ARG A 104 5.05 -22.78 6.56
CA ARG A 104 5.01 -22.74 5.09
C ARG A 104 5.94 -23.77 4.45
N ARG A 105 7.22 -23.82 4.88
CA ARG A 105 8.24 -24.71 4.30
C ARG A 105 7.96 -26.20 4.57
N GLU A 106 7.41 -26.54 5.73
CA GLU A 106 7.05 -27.91 6.10
C GLU A 106 5.79 -28.38 5.33
N LEU A 107 4.82 -27.47 5.10
CA LEU A 107 3.62 -27.76 4.30
C LEU A 107 3.95 -27.99 2.82
N GLY A 108 4.94 -27.29 2.28
CA GLY A 108 5.20 -27.18 0.86
C GLY A 108 4.26 -26.20 0.15
N ARG A 109 4.69 -25.73 -1.05
CA ARG A 109 4.04 -24.64 -1.80
C ARG A 109 2.56 -24.90 -2.07
N GLU A 110 2.23 -26.09 -2.57
CA GLU A 110 0.85 -26.43 -2.98
C GLU A 110 -0.14 -26.37 -1.80
N LYS A 111 0.17 -27.08 -0.70
CA LYS A 111 -0.71 -27.11 0.48
C LYS A 111 -0.82 -25.74 1.15
N PHE A 112 0.27 -24.98 1.16
CA PHE A 112 0.24 -23.62 1.68
C PHE A 112 -0.67 -22.72 0.83
N LEU A 113 -0.57 -22.75 -0.50
CA LEU A 113 -1.44 -21.99 -1.38
C LEU A 113 -2.92 -22.37 -1.23
N GLN A 114 -3.24 -23.66 -1.02
CA GLN A 114 -4.62 -24.09 -0.70
C GLN A 114 -5.16 -23.39 0.57
N ARG A 115 -4.33 -23.20 1.60
CA ARG A 115 -4.70 -22.46 2.81
C ARG A 115 -4.96 -20.96 2.51
N VAL A 116 -4.11 -20.36 1.67
CA VAL A 116 -4.29 -18.94 1.28
C VAL A 116 -5.56 -18.75 0.47
N TRP A 117 -5.88 -19.65 -0.45
CA TRP A 117 -7.14 -19.60 -1.21
C TRP A 117 -8.38 -19.75 -0.31
N ALA A 118 -8.32 -20.63 0.69
CA ALA A 118 -9.41 -20.76 1.68
C ALA A 118 -9.59 -19.47 2.49
N TRP A 119 -8.51 -18.85 2.94
CA TRP A 119 -8.53 -17.54 3.59
C TRP A 119 -9.10 -16.44 2.69
N LYS A 120 -8.72 -16.40 1.40
CA LYS A 120 -9.25 -15.45 0.42
C LYS A 120 -10.77 -15.57 0.30
N ALA A 121 -11.29 -16.78 0.25
CA ALA A 121 -12.74 -17.00 0.14
C ALA A 121 -13.49 -16.45 1.38
N GLU A 122 -12.95 -16.66 2.58
CA GLU A 122 -13.51 -16.14 3.84
C GLU A 122 -13.43 -14.61 3.91
N SER A 123 -12.22 -14.06 3.75
CA SER A 123 -11.96 -12.62 3.89
C SER A 123 -12.63 -11.78 2.79
N GLY A 124 -12.58 -12.25 1.54
CA GLY A 124 -13.25 -11.58 0.41
C GLY A 124 -14.76 -11.48 0.59
N GLY A 125 -15.40 -12.56 1.03
CA GLY A 125 -16.82 -12.58 1.36
C GLY A 125 -17.21 -11.60 2.47
N ALA A 126 -16.39 -11.51 3.53
CA ALA A 126 -16.58 -10.55 4.61
C ALA A 126 -16.50 -9.09 4.12
N ILE A 127 -15.48 -8.76 3.31
CA ILE A 127 -15.28 -7.42 2.72
C ILE A 127 -16.47 -7.02 1.85
N VAL A 128 -16.91 -7.88 0.95
CA VAL A 128 -18.08 -7.62 0.07
C VAL A 128 -19.34 -7.38 0.89
N ASN A 129 -19.58 -8.20 1.93
CA ASN A 129 -20.70 -8.01 2.83
C ASN A 129 -20.63 -6.67 3.57
N GLN A 130 -19.47 -6.26 4.08
CA GLN A 130 -19.29 -4.95 4.72
C GLN A 130 -19.60 -3.79 3.76
N LEU A 131 -19.16 -3.86 2.49
CA LEU A 131 -19.47 -2.86 1.46
C LEU A 131 -20.98 -2.79 1.18
N LYS A 132 -21.65 -3.93 1.05
CA LYS A 132 -23.11 -4.00 0.87
C LYS A 132 -23.86 -3.40 2.09
N ARG A 133 -23.40 -3.70 3.29
CA ARG A 133 -23.96 -3.12 4.55
C ARG A 133 -23.77 -1.61 4.65
N LEU A 134 -22.68 -1.07 4.09
CA LEU A 134 -22.46 0.38 3.96
C LEU A 134 -23.30 1.02 2.84
N GLY A 135 -24.06 0.24 2.07
CA GLY A 135 -24.90 0.73 0.97
C GLY A 135 -24.16 1.01 -0.32
N ALA A 136 -23.00 0.41 -0.55
CA ALA A 136 -22.25 0.60 -1.80
C ALA A 136 -23.04 0.08 -3.01
N SER A 137 -23.23 0.94 -4.01
CA SER A 137 -24.01 0.66 -5.23
C SER A 137 -23.16 0.13 -6.38
N CYS A 138 -22.26 -0.78 -6.09
CA CYS A 138 -21.45 -1.47 -7.09
C CYS A 138 -22.29 -2.42 -7.97
N ASP A 139 -21.84 -2.66 -9.17
CA ASP A 139 -22.36 -3.76 -9.99
C ASP A 139 -21.78 -5.11 -9.51
N TRP A 140 -22.41 -5.70 -8.49
CA TRP A 140 -21.95 -6.92 -7.84
C TRP A 140 -21.92 -8.15 -8.77
N SER A 141 -22.59 -8.09 -9.93
CA SER A 141 -22.52 -9.16 -10.94
C SER A 141 -21.17 -9.20 -11.67
N ARG A 142 -20.33 -8.16 -11.49
CA ARG A 142 -19.03 -7.99 -12.13
C ARG A 142 -17.87 -7.98 -11.15
N GLU A 143 -18.03 -8.59 -9.98
CA GLU A 143 -16.95 -8.69 -8.99
C GLU A 143 -15.72 -9.35 -9.60
N ARG A 144 -14.54 -8.72 -9.41
CA ARG A 144 -13.23 -9.20 -9.89
C ARG A 144 -12.26 -9.41 -8.75
N PHE A 145 -11.27 -10.21 -9.01
CA PHE A 145 -10.16 -10.45 -8.09
C PHE A 145 -8.83 -10.36 -8.86
N THR A 146 -7.84 -9.68 -8.31
CA THR A 146 -6.56 -9.46 -9.03
C THR A 146 -5.84 -10.73 -9.47
N MET A 147 -6.20 -11.91 -8.94
CA MET A 147 -5.68 -13.22 -9.37
C MET A 147 -6.77 -14.11 -10.01
N ASP A 148 -7.89 -13.55 -10.49
CA ASP A 148 -8.80 -14.34 -11.30
C ASP A 148 -8.19 -14.67 -12.68
N GLU A 149 -8.78 -15.61 -13.40
CA GLU A 149 -8.26 -16.11 -14.67
C GLU A 149 -8.02 -14.98 -15.70
N GLY A 150 -8.98 -14.07 -15.85
CA GLY A 150 -8.87 -12.98 -16.83
C GLY A 150 -7.78 -11.97 -16.47
N LEU A 151 -7.70 -11.58 -15.19
CA LEU A 151 -6.65 -10.67 -14.75
C LEU A 151 -5.26 -11.35 -14.77
N SER A 152 -5.18 -12.64 -14.45
CA SER A 152 -3.92 -13.40 -14.55
C SER A 152 -3.42 -13.47 -16.00
N LYS A 153 -4.31 -13.66 -16.97
CA LYS A 153 -3.98 -13.60 -18.41
C LYS A 153 -3.43 -12.21 -18.78
N ALA A 154 -4.05 -11.13 -18.30
CA ALA A 154 -3.59 -9.78 -18.54
C ALA A 154 -2.19 -9.52 -17.96
N VAL A 155 -1.93 -9.99 -16.73
CA VAL A 155 -0.64 -9.84 -16.04
C VAL A 155 0.48 -10.54 -16.83
N VAL A 156 0.25 -11.78 -17.24
CA VAL A 156 1.23 -12.55 -18.03
C VAL A 156 1.53 -11.86 -19.35
N LYS A 157 0.49 -11.42 -20.07
CA LYS A 157 0.64 -10.70 -21.34
C LYS A 157 1.46 -9.42 -21.18
N VAL A 158 1.15 -8.60 -20.16
CA VAL A 158 1.89 -7.36 -19.88
C VAL A 158 3.36 -7.64 -19.62
N PHE A 159 3.66 -8.65 -18.81
CA PHE A 159 5.06 -9.01 -18.50
C PHE A 159 5.83 -9.41 -19.77
N VAL A 160 5.23 -10.28 -20.58
CA VAL A 160 5.85 -10.77 -21.83
C VAL A 160 6.07 -9.64 -22.83
N GLU A 161 5.08 -8.76 -23.02
CA GLU A 161 5.19 -7.63 -23.97
C GLU A 161 6.22 -6.59 -23.48
N LEU A 162 6.26 -6.25 -22.21
CA LEU A 162 7.29 -5.36 -21.66
C LEU A 162 8.69 -5.96 -21.78
N HIS A 163 8.84 -7.28 -21.59
CA HIS A 163 10.11 -7.97 -21.77
C HIS A 163 10.56 -7.93 -23.24
N ARG A 164 9.66 -8.21 -24.19
CA ARG A 164 9.94 -8.11 -25.62
C ARG A 164 10.33 -6.69 -26.08
N ALA A 165 9.76 -5.68 -25.43
CA ALA A 165 10.10 -4.28 -25.65
C ALA A 165 11.40 -3.83 -24.94
N GLY A 166 12.07 -4.71 -24.18
CA GLY A 166 13.26 -4.39 -23.40
C GLY A 166 12.99 -3.50 -22.17
N LEU A 167 11.70 -3.35 -21.78
CA LEU A 167 11.26 -2.55 -20.64
C LEU A 167 11.15 -3.36 -19.33
N ILE A 168 11.26 -4.67 -19.40
CA ILE A 168 11.50 -5.56 -18.26
C ILE A 168 12.81 -6.31 -18.49
N TYR A 169 13.64 -6.35 -17.47
CA TYR A 169 14.95 -7.00 -17.52
C TYR A 169 15.35 -7.55 -16.15
N LYS A 170 16.26 -8.54 -16.14
CA LYS A 170 16.85 -9.10 -14.92
C LYS A 170 18.21 -8.47 -14.68
N ASP A 171 18.47 -8.04 -13.44
CA ASP A 171 19.74 -7.42 -13.06
C ASP A 171 20.08 -7.73 -11.62
N LYS A 172 21.39 -7.78 -11.33
CA LYS A 172 21.92 -7.99 -9.98
C LYS A 172 22.18 -6.66 -9.31
N ARG A 173 21.34 -6.31 -8.35
CA ARG A 173 21.42 -5.03 -7.61
C ARG A 173 21.17 -5.24 -6.11
N LEU A 174 21.55 -4.22 -5.34
CA LEU A 174 21.07 -4.12 -3.97
C LEU A 174 19.57 -3.83 -3.93
N VAL A 175 18.88 -4.56 -3.06
CA VAL A 175 17.46 -4.33 -2.75
C VAL A 175 17.28 -4.13 -1.25
N ASN A 176 16.18 -3.50 -0.85
CA ASN A 176 15.73 -3.54 0.53
C ASN A 176 15.20 -4.95 0.84
N TRP A 177 15.97 -5.71 1.61
CA TRP A 177 15.64 -7.10 1.95
C TRP A 177 15.07 -7.20 3.35
N ASP A 178 13.89 -7.78 3.46
CA ASP A 178 13.29 -8.12 4.75
C ASP A 178 13.74 -9.52 5.19
N PRO A 179 14.63 -9.66 6.19
CA PRO A 179 15.18 -10.95 6.58
C PRO A 179 14.17 -11.85 7.31
N ARG A 180 13.09 -11.27 7.85
CA ARG A 180 12.02 -12.06 8.49
C ARG A 180 11.12 -12.73 7.46
N PHE A 181 10.78 -12.02 6.40
CA PHE A 181 9.97 -12.56 5.31
C PHE A 181 10.80 -13.19 4.19
N GLN A 182 12.11 -12.93 4.17
CA GLN A 182 13.06 -13.38 3.15
C GLN A 182 12.61 -13.00 1.74
N THR A 183 12.31 -11.71 1.58
CA THR A 183 11.87 -11.12 0.31
C THR A 183 12.33 -9.69 0.16
N ALA A 184 12.52 -9.25 -1.08
CA ALA A 184 12.67 -7.84 -1.42
C ALA A 184 11.36 -7.08 -1.13
N ILE A 185 11.48 -5.87 -0.61
CA ILE A 185 10.38 -4.93 -0.38
C ILE A 185 10.64 -3.60 -1.10
N SER A 186 9.59 -2.84 -1.35
CA SER A 186 9.70 -1.52 -1.96
C SER A 186 10.29 -0.49 -0.98
N ASP A 187 11.00 0.52 -1.51
CA ASP A 187 11.56 1.63 -0.71
C ASP A 187 10.50 2.32 0.15
N LEU A 188 9.25 2.36 -0.32
CA LEU A 188 8.13 2.97 0.37
C LEU A 188 7.52 2.09 1.49
N GLU A 189 7.87 0.82 1.54
CA GLU A 189 7.55 -0.10 2.63
C GLU A 189 8.64 -0.08 3.72
N VAL A 190 9.64 0.81 3.59
CA VAL A 190 10.71 1.01 4.56
C VAL A 190 10.40 2.23 5.44
N VAL A 191 10.33 2.01 6.74
CA VAL A 191 10.12 3.05 7.76
C VAL A 191 11.44 3.41 8.42
N GLN A 192 11.78 4.69 8.42
CA GLN A 192 12.97 5.18 9.11
C GLN A 192 12.69 5.34 10.61
N VAL A 193 13.41 4.58 11.44
CA VAL A 193 13.27 4.60 12.91
C VAL A 193 14.49 5.28 13.52
N GLU A 194 14.26 6.33 14.32
CA GLU A 194 15.35 7.01 15.03
C GLU A 194 15.98 6.11 16.09
N CYS A 195 17.31 6.00 16.05
CA CYS A 195 18.11 5.30 17.03
C CYS A 195 19.10 6.26 17.68
N ARG A 196 19.27 6.16 19.01
CA ARG A 196 20.24 6.96 19.78
C ARG A 196 21.01 6.05 20.72
N GLY A 197 22.35 6.10 20.65
CA GLY A 197 23.24 5.39 21.54
C GLY A 197 23.46 6.13 22.87
N SER A 198 23.96 5.41 23.83
CA SER A 198 24.28 5.97 25.17
C SER A 198 25.67 5.57 25.68
N PHE A 199 26.36 4.67 24.97
CA PHE A 199 27.68 4.18 25.39
C PHE A 199 28.79 5.00 24.74
N LYS A 200 29.81 5.37 25.54
CA LYS A 200 31.00 6.08 25.07
C LYS A 200 32.25 5.43 25.68
N TRP A 201 33.25 5.25 24.82
CA TRP A 201 34.56 4.75 25.22
C TRP A 201 35.63 5.22 24.23
N SER A 202 36.87 5.49 24.75
CA SER A 202 38.03 5.77 23.91
C SER A 202 39.26 5.06 24.46
N ARG A 203 40.08 4.50 23.54
CA ARG A 203 41.36 3.89 23.88
C ARG A 203 42.32 4.94 24.52
N GLU A 204 42.23 6.21 24.08
CA GLU A 204 43.05 7.32 24.56
C GLU A 204 42.81 7.63 26.05
N ASP A 205 41.61 7.31 26.56
CA ASP A 205 41.31 7.51 28.00
C ASP A 205 42.02 6.51 28.93
N GLY A 206 42.72 5.50 28.36
CA GLY A 206 43.47 4.48 29.06
C GLY A 206 42.63 3.48 29.88
N ALA A 207 41.32 3.60 29.88
CA ALA A 207 40.42 2.68 30.58
C ALA A 207 40.13 1.45 29.72
N PRO A 208 40.09 0.22 30.30
CA PRO A 208 39.68 -0.96 29.56
C PRO A 208 38.21 -0.85 29.10
N LEU A 209 37.90 -1.42 27.94
CA LEU A 209 36.53 -1.47 27.42
C LEU A 209 35.65 -2.39 28.30
N ASP A 210 34.59 -1.82 28.88
CA ASP A 210 33.61 -2.59 29.65
C ASP A 210 32.62 -3.28 28.65
N MET A 211 32.97 -4.49 28.25
CA MET A 211 32.17 -5.31 27.33
C MET A 211 30.82 -5.73 27.92
N GLU A 212 30.67 -5.84 29.23
CA GLU A 212 29.39 -6.19 29.86
C GLU A 212 28.40 -5.02 29.79
N ALA A 213 28.87 -3.80 30.13
CA ALA A 213 28.08 -2.60 29.99
C ALA A 213 27.68 -2.32 28.56
N LEU A 214 28.59 -2.49 27.59
CA LEU A 214 28.31 -2.34 26.17
C LEU A 214 27.25 -3.36 25.69
N ARG A 215 27.38 -4.63 26.08
CA ARG A 215 26.38 -5.67 25.71
C ARG A 215 24.98 -5.32 26.23
N LYS A 216 24.84 -4.88 27.46
CA LYS A 216 23.54 -4.47 28.03
C LYS A 216 22.89 -3.32 27.26
N VAL A 217 23.68 -2.41 26.69
CA VAL A 217 23.19 -1.33 25.84
C VAL A 217 22.77 -1.87 24.49
N LEU A 218 23.58 -2.68 23.83
CA LEU A 218 23.31 -3.27 22.54
C LEU A 218 22.16 -4.29 22.54
N ASP A 219 21.90 -4.97 23.65
CA ASP A 219 20.74 -5.88 23.79
C ASP A 219 19.40 -5.11 23.76
N LYS A 220 19.39 -3.85 24.20
CA LYS A 220 18.21 -2.99 24.17
C LYS A 220 18.07 -2.26 22.84
N ASN A 221 19.17 -1.78 22.30
CA ASN A 221 19.24 -1.06 21.03
C ASN A 221 20.58 -1.39 20.35
N PRO A 222 20.57 -2.31 19.34
CA PRO A 222 21.79 -2.74 18.65
C PRO A 222 22.39 -1.64 17.77
N SER A 223 21.66 -0.58 17.49
CA SER A 223 22.08 0.56 16.67
C SER A 223 22.23 1.83 17.51
N GLY A 224 22.71 2.92 16.93
CA GLY A 224 22.84 4.22 17.62
C GLY A 224 24.25 4.57 18.07
N HIS A 225 25.26 3.84 17.65
CA HIS A 225 26.67 4.11 17.94
C HIS A 225 27.52 4.17 16.68
N LEU A 226 28.60 4.92 16.74
CA LEU A 226 29.67 4.97 15.75
C LEU A 226 30.92 4.32 16.34
N TYR A 227 31.50 3.38 15.60
CA TYR A 227 32.68 2.60 15.98
C TYR A 227 33.87 3.00 15.11
N TYR A 228 35.00 3.27 15.69
CA TYR A 228 36.22 3.71 14.99
C TYR A 228 37.21 2.55 14.99
N PHE A 229 37.58 2.08 13.79
CA PHE A 229 38.49 0.95 13.60
C PHE A 229 39.73 1.36 12.83
N ASP A 230 40.91 0.91 13.32
CA ASP A 230 42.20 1.17 12.70
C ASP A 230 42.50 0.05 11.68
N TYR A 231 42.66 0.43 10.41
CA TYR A 231 43.08 -0.46 9.34
C TYR A 231 44.56 -0.20 9.04
N PRO A 232 45.48 -1.17 9.28
CA PRO A 232 46.91 -0.97 9.07
C PRO A 232 47.23 -0.70 7.61
N VAL A 233 48.03 0.31 7.33
CA VAL A 233 48.62 0.57 6.01
C VAL A 233 49.73 -0.44 5.78
N VAL A 234 49.78 -1.04 4.59
CA VAL A 234 50.80 -2.00 4.20
C VAL A 234 51.70 -1.46 3.09
N ASP A 235 52.95 -1.93 3.06
CA ASP A 235 53.88 -1.65 1.98
C ASP A 235 53.66 -2.55 0.76
N GLU A 236 54.51 -2.40 -0.29
CA GLU A 236 54.44 -3.21 -1.50
C GLU A 236 54.64 -4.72 -1.25
N ALA A 237 55.31 -5.11 -0.16
CA ALA A 237 55.50 -6.49 0.25
C ALA A 237 54.29 -7.03 1.03
N GLY A 238 53.33 -6.17 1.37
CA GLY A 238 52.14 -6.49 2.19
C GLY A 238 52.44 -6.49 3.67
N GLU A 239 53.55 -5.94 4.16
CA GLU A 239 53.90 -5.85 5.59
C GLU A 239 53.36 -4.53 6.17
N GLU A 240 52.93 -4.57 7.45
CA GLU A 240 52.40 -3.38 8.14
C GLU A 240 53.49 -2.30 8.33
N THR A 241 53.23 -1.08 7.89
CA THR A 241 54.16 0.06 8.00
C THR A 241 54.20 0.66 9.39
N GLY A 242 53.30 0.27 10.26
CA GLY A 242 53.11 0.88 11.58
C GLY A 242 52.14 2.08 11.56
N GLU A 243 51.71 2.51 10.37
CA GLU A 243 50.66 3.52 10.19
C GLU A 243 49.29 2.81 10.01
N SER A 244 48.21 3.48 10.45
CA SER A 244 46.86 2.98 10.32
C SER A 244 45.92 4.07 9.80
N LEU A 245 44.97 3.68 8.98
CA LEU A 245 43.89 4.52 8.51
C LEU A 245 42.65 4.19 9.36
N THR A 246 42.13 5.16 10.11
CA THR A 246 40.97 4.94 10.99
C THR A 246 39.68 5.20 10.23
N VAL A 247 38.80 4.19 10.14
CA VAL A 247 37.47 4.29 9.55
C VAL A 247 36.40 4.34 10.64
N ALA A 248 35.25 4.97 10.36
CA ALA A 248 34.12 5.05 11.26
C ALA A 248 32.89 4.35 10.67
N THR A 249 32.23 3.47 11.43
CA THR A 249 31.07 2.72 10.98
C THR A 249 29.98 2.59 12.03
N THR A 250 28.72 2.60 11.60
CA THR A 250 27.57 2.23 12.45
C THR A 250 27.26 0.73 12.41
N ARG A 251 27.90 -0.04 11.47
CA ARG A 251 27.65 -1.44 11.21
C ARG A 251 28.94 -2.27 11.25
N PRO A 252 29.51 -2.52 12.44
CA PRO A 252 30.76 -3.28 12.60
C PRO A 252 30.77 -4.64 11.92
N GLU A 253 29.65 -5.35 11.94
CA GLU A 253 29.50 -6.72 11.38
C GLU A 253 29.77 -6.77 9.87
N THR A 254 29.46 -5.69 9.14
CA THR A 254 29.62 -5.69 7.67
C THR A 254 31.09 -5.51 7.23
N MET A 255 32.01 -5.11 8.15
CA MET A 255 33.41 -4.92 7.82
C MET A 255 34.08 -6.16 7.21
N LEU A 256 33.58 -7.35 7.54
CA LEU A 256 34.11 -8.62 6.97
C LEU A 256 33.99 -8.68 5.43
N GLY A 257 33.08 -7.90 4.86
CA GLY A 257 32.84 -7.75 3.41
C GLY A 257 33.48 -6.51 2.80
N ASP A 258 34.33 -5.76 3.54
CA ASP A 258 34.97 -4.58 3.00
C ASP A 258 35.96 -4.93 1.88
N THR A 259 35.96 -4.11 0.83
CA THR A 259 36.83 -4.28 -0.35
C THR A 259 37.57 -3.01 -0.75
N GLY A 260 37.33 -1.91 -0.05
CA GLY A 260 38.05 -0.65 -0.24
C GLY A 260 37.87 0.30 0.94
N VAL A 261 38.67 1.36 0.95
CA VAL A 261 38.49 2.54 1.79
C VAL A 261 38.49 3.76 0.87
N ALA A 262 37.40 4.55 0.89
CA ALA A 262 37.31 5.79 0.14
C ALA A 262 37.78 6.99 0.96
N VAL A 263 38.53 7.90 0.32
CA VAL A 263 38.97 9.19 0.86
C VAL A 263 38.65 10.27 -0.15
N HIS A 264 38.38 11.49 0.31
CA HIS A 264 38.08 12.59 -0.60
C HIS A 264 39.35 13.01 -1.40
N PRO A 265 39.26 13.24 -2.71
CA PRO A 265 40.44 13.60 -3.53
C PRO A 265 41.18 14.85 -3.07
N ALA A 266 40.46 15.81 -2.43
CA ALA A 266 41.05 17.04 -1.92
C ALA A 266 41.47 16.96 -0.44
N ASP A 267 41.33 15.79 0.23
CA ASP A 267 41.74 15.65 1.63
C ASP A 267 43.25 15.40 1.75
N GLU A 268 44.03 16.44 2.07
CA GLU A 268 45.49 16.40 2.18
C GLU A 268 46.00 15.34 3.18
N ARG A 269 45.16 14.94 4.19
CA ARG A 269 45.55 13.92 5.17
C ARG A 269 45.81 12.57 4.57
N TYR A 270 45.08 12.24 3.48
CA TYR A 270 45.04 10.91 2.88
C TYR A 270 45.51 10.84 1.43
N GLN A 271 45.75 11.99 0.75
CA GLN A 271 46.17 12.02 -0.67
C GLN A 271 47.36 11.10 -0.97
N ARG A 272 48.31 10.99 -0.06
CA ARG A 272 49.51 10.16 -0.22
C ARG A 272 49.21 8.65 -0.13
N LEU A 273 48.06 8.26 0.46
CA LEU A 273 47.65 6.86 0.62
C LEU A 273 46.77 6.37 -0.54
N VAL A 274 46.37 7.27 -1.43
CA VAL A 274 45.56 6.88 -2.59
C VAL A 274 46.37 5.98 -3.51
N GLY A 275 45.83 4.77 -3.79
CA GLY A 275 46.53 3.72 -4.54
C GLY A 275 47.32 2.73 -3.69
N ASP A 276 47.57 3.04 -2.41
CA ASP A 276 48.10 2.08 -1.45
C ASP A 276 47.03 1.08 -0.96
N ASN A 277 47.47 0.06 -0.23
CA ASN A 277 46.57 -0.92 0.39
C ASN A 277 46.57 -0.80 1.93
N VAL A 278 45.45 -1.13 2.50
CA VAL A 278 45.32 -1.40 3.94
C VAL A 278 44.95 -2.86 4.18
N ARG A 279 45.40 -3.43 5.29
CA ARG A 279 45.01 -4.78 5.72
C ARG A 279 43.70 -4.72 6.47
N LEU A 280 42.68 -5.43 5.98
CA LEU A 280 41.40 -5.55 6.67
C LEU A 280 41.57 -6.40 7.94
N PRO A 281 41.39 -5.84 9.16
CA PRO A 281 41.48 -6.60 10.39
C PRO A 281 40.52 -7.76 10.45
N LEU A 282 40.81 -8.81 11.22
CA LEU A 282 40.04 -10.05 11.37
C LEU A 282 39.95 -10.92 10.09
N VAL A 283 40.22 -10.38 8.90
CA VAL A 283 40.13 -11.07 7.61
C VAL A 283 41.48 -11.24 6.93
N GLY A 284 42.39 -10.30 7.10
CA GLY A 284 43.72 -10.30 6.49
C GLY A 284 43.73 -9.85 4.99
N ARG A 285 42.58 -9.60 4.37
CA ARG A 285 42.50 -9.12 2.97
C ARG A 285 43.15 -7.77 2.81
N LEU A 286 43.92 -7.61 1.72
CA LEU A 286 44.42 -6.30 1.30
C LEU A 286 43.32 -5.60 0.49
N ILE A 287 42.98 -4.37 0.87
CA ILE A 287 41.94 -3.56 0.23
C ILE A 287 42.51 -2.19 -0.14
N ALA A 288 42.15 -1.70 -1.33
CA ALA A 288 42.68 -0.46 -1.87
C ALA A 288 42.11 0.79 -1.17
N VAL A 289 42.96 1.82 -1.04
CA VAL A 289 42.54 3.18 -0.70
C VAL A 289 42.24 3.92 -2.01
N VAL A 290 40.98 4.30 -2.22
CA VAL A 290 40.50 4.94 -3.46
C VAL A 290 40.10 6.39 -3.24
N ALA A 291 40.27 7.24 -4.27
CA ALA A 291 39.84 8.63 -4.20
C ALA A 291 38.43 8.78 -4.77
N ASP A 292 37.45 9.14 -3.90
CA ASP A 292 36.05 9.33 -4.31
C ASP A 292 35.41 10.50 -3.58
N GLU A 293 34.69 11.38 -4.31
CA GLU A 293 33.94 12.52 -3.76
C GLU A 293 32.81 12.12 -2.79
N TYR A 294 32.44 10.84 -2.74
CA TYR A 294 31.50 10.29 -1.76
C TYR A 294 31.97 10.50 -0.31
N SER A 295 33.29 10.42 -0.07
CA SER A 295 33.87 10.65 1.24
C SER A 295 33.82 12.15 1.62
N ASP A 296 33.24 12.47 2.78
CA ASP A 296 33.17 13.83 3.30
C ASP A 296 34.28 14.05 4.35
N PRO A 297 35.28 14.92 4.08
CA PRO A 297 36.40 15.16 4.99
C PRO A 297 36.00 15.66 6.39
N GLU A 298 34.80 16.26 6.51
CA GLU A 298 34.28 16.80 7.77
C GLU A 298 33.48 15.78 8.59
N LYS A 299 33.18 14.61 8.03
CA LYS A 299 32.41 13.56 8.72
C LYS A 299 33.29 12.41 9.19
N GLY A 300 33.12 12.01 10.44
CA GLY A 300 33.86 10.89 11.04
C GLY A 300 35.36 11.15 11.05
N THR A 301 36.11 10.35 10.30
CA THR A 301 37.57 10.52 10.10
C THR A 301 37.91 11.10 8.71
N GLY A 302 36.93 11.26 7.83
CA GLY A 302 37.16 11.56 6.42
C GLY A 302 37.55 10.33 5.58
N ALA A 303 37.71 9.16 6.20
CA ALA A 303 37.95 7.89 5.55
C ALA A 303 36.72 6.97 5.74
N VAL A 304 36.17 6.46 4.66
CA VAL A 304 34.95 5.63 4.66
C VAL A 304 35.27 4.23 4.18
N LYS A 305 34.99 3.21 5.00
CA LYS A 305 35.07 1.82 4.56
C LYS A 305 34.04 1.55 3.46
N ILE A 306 34.37 0.81 2.44
CA ILE A 306 33.51 0.51 1.33
C ILE A 306 33.12 -0.97 1.34
N THR A 307 31.82 -1.22 1.54
CA THR A 307 31.21 -2.56 1.58
C THR A 307 30.11 -2.66 0.50
N PRO A 308 30.45 -2.83 -0.77
CA PRO A 308 29.50 -2.65 -1.90
C PRO A 308 28.29 -3.59 -1.86
N ALA A 309 28.36 -4.72 -1.16
CA ALA A 309 27.25 -5.66 -1.06
C ALA A 309 26.27 -5.36 0.10
N HIS A 310 26.56 -4.37 0.98
CA HIS A 310 25.80 -4.10 2.19
C HIS A 310 25.45 -2.62 2.44
N ASP A 311 25.73 -1.74 1.47
CA ASP A 311 25.32 -0.33 1.49
C ASP A 311 25.08 0.17 0.07
N PHE A 312 23.97 0.92 -0.15
CA PHE A 312 23.60 1.41 -1.48
C PHE A 312 24.60 2.41 -2.06
N ASN A 313 25.15 3.29 -1.21
CA ASN A 313 26.15 4.27 -1.67
C ASN A 313 27.49 3.59 -1.95
N ASP A 314 27.91 2.66 -1.08
CA ASP A 314 29.13 1.88 -1.27
C ASP A 314 29.07 1.02 -2.54
N PHE A 315 27.86 0.57 -2.92
CA PHE A 315 27.63 -0.15 -4.18
C PHE A 315 27.96 0.70 -5.40
N ASP A 316 27.57 1.97 -5.39
CA ASP A 316 27.90 2.90 -6.48
C ASP A 316 29.38 3.27 -6.49
N VAL A 317 30.02 3.44 -5.33
CA VAL A 317 31.49 3.59 -5.23
C VAL A 317 32.17 2.35 -5.79
N GLY A 318 31.72 1.14 -5.40
CA GLY A 318 32.26 -0.12 -5.90
C GLY A 318 32.22 -0.24 -7.43
N LYS A 319 31.14 0.21 -8.07
CA LYS A 319 31.03 0.24 -9.54
C LYS A 319 32.05 1.18 -10.19
N ARG A 320 32.29 2.36 -9.58
CA ARG A 320 33.27 3.33 -10.12
C ARG A 320 34.71 2.84 -10.00
N HIS A 321 35.00 2.07 -8.94
CA HIS A 321 36.35 1.60 -8.60
C HIS A 321 36.54 0.08 -8.77
N GLU A 322 35.71 -0.57 -9.59
CA GLU A 322 35.83 -2.01 -9.87
C GLU A 322 37.19 -2.39 -10.46
N SER A 323 37.76 -1.54 -11.34
CA SER A 323 39.10 -1.72 -11.92
C SER A 323 40.23 -1.59 -10.90
N GLU A 324 39.99 -0.98 -9.75
CA GLU A 324 40.92 -0.83 -8.62
C GLU A 324 40.76 -1.94 -7.57
N GLY A 325 39.93 -2.95 -7.87
CA GLY A 325 39.72 -4.13 -7.00
C GLY A 325 38.62 -3.98 -5.95
N VAL A 326 37.84 -2.89 -5.99
CA VAL A 326 36.67 -2.73 -5.12
C VAL A 326 35.51 -3.59 -5.65
N ARG A 327 35.28 -4.72 -5.01
CA ARG A 327 34.31 -5.73 -5.47
C ARG A 327 33.19 -5.99 -4.46
N GLN A 328 32.15 -6.68 -4.90
CA GLN A 328 30.97 -6.97 -4.11
C GLN A 328 31.14 -8.31 -3.40
N ILE A 329 31.24 -8.32 -2.06
CA ILE A 329 31.31 -9.53 -1.25
C ILE A 329 30.13 -9.53 -0.29
N ASN A 330 29.11 -10.34 -0.60
CA ASN A 330 27.98 -10.55 0.30
C ASN A 330 28.37 -11.52 1.42
N ILE A 331 28.27 -11.10 2.67
CA ILE A 331 28.61 -11.89 3.87
C ILE A 331 27.39 -12.24 4.74
N LEU A 332 26.19 -12.00 4.26
CA LEU A 332 24.95 -12.36 4.95
C LEU A 332 24.14 -13.35 4.13
N ASP A 333 23.39 -14.21 4.81
CA ASP A 333 22.36 -15.06 4.22
C ASP A 333 20.99 -14.35 4.19
N ALA A 334 19.98 -15.02 3.65
CA ALA A 334 18.62 -14.48 3.52
C ALA A 334 17.93 -14.16 4.88
N GLU A 335 18.42 -14.72 5.99
CA GLU A 335 17.97 -14.48 7.36
C GLU A 335 18.82 -13.39 8.05
N ALA A 336 19.70 -12.72 7.29
CA ALA A 336 20.68 -11.77 7.78
C ALA A 336 21.62 -12.34 8.87
N ARG A 337 22.00 -13.58 8.74
CA ARG A 337 23.05 -14.24 9.51
C ARG A 337 24.37 -14.16 8.75
N ILE A 338 25.47 -14.14 9.47
CA ILE A 338 26.80 -14.20 8.85
C ILE A 338 26.97 -15.51 8.06
N ALA A 339 27.36 -15.40 6.79
CA ALA A 339 27.49 -16.51 5.84
C ALA A 339 28.89 -16.50 5.19
N LEU A 340 29.88 -17.04 5.89
CA LEU A 340 31.26 -17.10 5.44
C LEU A 340 31.61 -18.49 4.88
N LYS A 341 31.09 -19.55 5.49
CA LYS A 341 31.42 -20.93 5.11
C LYS A 341 30.90 -21.26 3.70
N GLY A 342 31.84 -21.67 2.81
CA GLY A 342 31.50 -21.95 1.41
C GLY A 342 31.32 -20.70 0.53
N ASN A 343 31.55 -19.52 1.05
CA ASN A 343 31.46 -18.26 0.31
C ASN A 343 32.77 -18.02 -0.50
N ILE A 344 32.77 -18.44 -1.75
CA ILE A 344 33.95 -18.34 -2.64
C ILE A 344 34.46 -16.90 -2.73
N ALA A 345 33.58 -15.91 -2.91
CA ALA A 345 33.96 -14.52 -3.02
C ALA A 345 34.63 -13.97 -1.74
N PHE A 346 34.24 -14.47 -0.57
CA PHE A 346 34.87 -14.10 0.70
C PHE A 346 36.32 -14.63 0.78
N PHE A 347 36.57 -15.88 0.34
CA PHE A 347 37.88 -16.50 0.43
C PHE A 347 38.85 -16.06 -0.68
N GLU A 348 38.36 -15.50 -1.78
CA GLU A 348 39.19 -15.04 -2.87
C GLU A 348 40.09 -13.87 -2.45
N GLY A 349 41.39 -14.01 -2.71
CA GLY A 349 42.41 -13.02 -2.34
C GLY A 349 42.81 -13.00 -0.86
N LEU A 350 42.41 -14.02 -0.08
CA LEU A 350 42.90 -14.19 1.30
C LEU A 350 44.28 -14.88 1.32
N PRO A 351 45.16 -14.54 2.29
CA PRO A 351 46.41 -15.24 2.50
C PRO A 351 46.13 -16.69 2.93
N VAL A 352 46.89 -17.66 2.37
CA VAL A 352 46.69 -19.13 2.46
C VAL A 352 46.86 -19.72 3.88
N ALA A 353 47.45 -18.99 4.84
CA ALA A 353 47.72 -19.50 6.14
C ALA A 353 47.59 -18.38 7.21
N ASP A 354 46.38 -18.12 7.67
CA ASP A 354 46.24 -17.15 8.76
C ASP A 354 45.36 -17.70 9.91
N HIS A 355 45.89 -17.63 11.15
CA HIS A 355 45.19 -17.98 12.38
C HIS A 355 43.95 -17.07 12.60
N ASP A 356 43.94 -15.89 12.00
CA ASP A 356 42.84 -14.90 12.11
C ASP A 356 41.56 -15.38 11.39
N ILE A 357 41.69 -16.06 10.25
CA ILE A 357 40.54 -16.64 9.54
C ILE A 357 39.81 -17.67 10.41
N ALA A 358 40.55 -18.55 11.10
CA ALA A 358 39.91 -19.55 11.98
C ALA A 358 39.06 -18.90 13.07
N ARG A 359 39.53 -17.81 13.63
CA ARG A 359 38.81 -17.03 14.65
C ARG A 359 37.59 -16.28 14.02
N THR A 360 37.74 -15.69 12.87
CA THR A 360 36.64 -15.03 12.12
C THR A 360 35.56 -16.01 11.71
N MET A 361 35.91 -17.24 11.35
CA MET A 361 34.96 -18.30 11.03
C MET A 361 34.07 -18.71 12.21
N THR A 362 34.40 -18.33 13.44
CA THR A 362 33.48 -18.51 14.59
C THR A 362 32.27 -17.58 14.55
N LEU A 363 32.25 -16.60 13.66
CA LEU A 363 31.12 -15.70 13.41
C LEU A 363 30.08 -16.32 12.48
N ASP A 364 30.47 -17.33 11.70
CA ASP A 364 29.59 -17.99 10.73
C ASP A 364 28.29 -18.53 11.36
N GLY A 365 27.14 -18.28 10.73
CA GLY A 365 25.82 -18.66 11.22
C GLY A 365 25.25 -17.78 12.35
N LEU A 366 25.99 -16.81 12.86
CA LEU A 366 25.49 -15.89 13.90
C LEU A 366 24.53 -14.85 13.31
N ASP A 367 23.51 -14.50 14.10
CA ASP A 367 22.71 -13.31 13.83
C ASP A 367 23.62 -12.07 13.73
N ARG A 368 23.30 -11.16 12.81
CA ARG A 368 24.09 -9.94 12.53
C ARG A 368 24.38 -9.10 13.77
N PHE A 369 23.42 -8.98 14.70
CA PHE A 369 23.63 -8.17 15.92
C PHE A 369 24.49 -8.90 16.95
N GLU A 370 24.43 -10.21 17.02
CA GLU A 370 25.38 -11.00 17.82
C GLU A 370 26.79 -10.97 17.21
N ALA A 371 26.88 -11.06 15.89
CA ALA A 371 28.15 -10.89 15.18
C ALA A 371 28.76 -9.49 15.44
N ARG A 372 27.93 -8.43 15.41
CA ARG A 372 28.36 -7.06 15.76
C ARG A 372 29.04 -7.00 17.10
N LYS A 373 28.43 -7.56 18.14
CA LYS A 373 29.02 -7.61 19.51
C LYS A 373 30.35 -8.34 19.53
N ARG A 374 30.49 -9.46 18.82
CA ARG A 374 31.72 -10.25 18.75
C ARG A 374 32.81 -9.53 17.94
N VAL A 375 32.48 -8.94 16.81
CA VAL A 375 33.42 -8.15 16.01
C VAL A 375 34.02 -7.01 16.83
N ILE A 376 33.19 -6.25 17.56
CA ILE A 376 33.67 -5.18 18.46
C ILE A 376 34.65 -5.74 19.49
N ALA A 377 34.32 -6.89 20.12
CA ALA A 377 35.19 -7.53 21.10
C ALA A 377 36.52 -8.03 20.49
N MET A 378 36.49 -8.59 19.30
CA MET A 378 37.67 -9.04 18.57
C MET A 378 38.57 -7.86 18.17
N MET A 379 38.00 -6.78 17.62
CA MET A 379 38.73 -5.54 17.28
C MET A 379 39.38 -4.88 18.53
N ALA A 380 38.67 -4.89 19.67
CA ALA A 380 39.23 -4.39 20.93
C ALA A 380 40.39 -5.27 21.42
N ALA A 381 40.26 -6.61 21.31
CA ALA A 381 41.32 -7.54 21.73
C ALA A 381 42.60 -7.43 20.87
N GLU A 382 42.48 -7.06 19.62
CA GLU A 382 43.59 -6.79 18.68
C GLU A 382 44.16 -5.36 18.81
N GLY A 383 43.58 -4.52 19.70
CA GLY A 383 44.00 -3.12 19.85
C GLY A 383 43.61 -2.25 18.63
N ARG A 384 42.73 -2.73 17.72
CA ARG A 384 42.29 -2.06 16.49
C ARG A 384 41.01 -1.24 16.69
N LEU A 385 40.33 -1.30 17.84
CA LEU A 385 39.21 -0.43 18.18
C LEU A 385 39.78 0.87 18.84
N ALA A 386 39.59 2.02 18.18
CA ALA A 386 40.03 3.31 18.68
C ALA A 386 39.04 3.95 19.66
N ARG A 387 37.75 3.99 19.28
CA ARG A 387 36.71 4.56 20.13
C ARG A 387 35.30 4.12 19.75
N ILE A 388 34.33 4.33 20.67
CA ILE A 388 32.89 4.15 20.48
C ILE A 388 32.20 5.45 20.92
N GLU A 389 31.32 5.99 20.08
CA GLU A 389 30.55 7.20 20.37
C GLU A 389 29.05 7.01 20.15
N PRO A 390 28.20 7.66 21.00
CA PRO A 390 26.77 7.77 20.65
C PRO A 390 26.59 8.48 19.32
N ASN A 391 25.75 7.91 18.45
CA ASN A 391 25.44 8.47 17.15
C ASN A 391 23.92 8.40 16.90
N ALA A 392 23.27 9.58 16.85
CA ALA A 392 21.86 9.64 16.53
C ALA A 392 21.67 9.57 15.01
N HIS A 393 21.03 8.52 14.55
CA HIS A 393 20.71 8.33 13.12
C HIS A 393 19.42 7.52 12.94
N THR A 394 18.93 7.42 11.71
CA THR A 394 17.76 6.58 11.37
C THR A 394 18.22 5.21 10.87
N VAL A 395 17.45 4.17 11.23
CA VAL A 395 17.67 2.80 10.79
C VAL A 395 16.44 2.32 10.02
N PRO A 396 16.61 1.76 8.81
CA PRO A 396 15.48 1.30 8.01
C PRO A 396 14.84 0.03 8.61
N HIS A 397 13.52 0.06 8.77
CA HIS A 397 12.71 -1.07 9.24
C HIS A 397 11.60 -1.37 8.24
N GLY A 398 11.24 -2.64 8.08
CA GLY A 398 10.06 -3.02 7.31
C GLY A 398 8.77 -2.55 8.01
N ASP A 399 7.88 -1.91 7.29
CA ASP A 399 6.63 -1.37 7.84
C ASP A 399 5.71 -2.47 8.41
N ARG A 400 5.78 -3.68 7.84
CA ARG A 400 4.98 -4.85 8.23
C ARG A 400 5.69 -5.78 9.19
N SER A 401 6.99 -6.02 8.96
CA SER A 401 7.79 -6.94 9.79
C SER A 401 8.24 -6.31 11.09
N GLY A 402 8.46 -4.98 11.10
CA GLY A 402 9.05 -4.22 12.21
C GLY A 402 10.52 -4.56 12.48
N VAL A 403 11.20 -5.33 11.61
CA VAL A 403 12.62 -5.66 11.75
C VAL A 403 13.48 -4.74 10.89
N VAL A 404 14.76 -4.62 11.25
CA VAL A 404 15.75 -3.87 10.47
C VAL A 404 15.94 -4.52 9.10
N ILE A 405 15.81 -3.72 8.05
CA ILE A 405 15.99 -4.12 6.65
C ILE A 405 17.47 -4.15 6.31
N GLU A 406 17.88 -5.08 5.44
CA GLU A 406 19.24 -5.19 4.93
C GLU A 406 19.34 -4.76 3.48
N PRO A 407 20.28 -3.89 3.08
CA PRO A 407 20.74 -3.83 1.70
C PRO A 407 21.32 -5.20 1.32
N TRP A 408 20.73 -5.88 0.35
CA TRP A 408 21.13 -7.25 -0.02
C TRP A 408 21.25 -7.41 -1.52
N LEU A 409 22.40 -7.94 -1.95
CA LEU A 409 22.74 -8.11 -3.35
C LEU A 409 22.11 -9.40 -3.90
N THR A 410 21.19 -9.25 -4.85
CA THR A 410 20.51 -10.39 -5.47
C THR A 410 20.03 -10.08 -6.88
N ASP A 411 19.84 -11.14 -7.69
CA ASP A 411 19.20 -11.03 -8.99
C ASP A 411 17.70 -10.77 -8.83
N GLN A 412 17.20 -9.73 -9.47
CA GLN A 412 15.79 -9.33 -9.43
C GLN A 412 15.31 -8.90 -10.82
N TRP A 413 13.99 -8.93 -11.02
CA TRP A 413 13.34 -8.38 -12.20
C TRP A 413 12.97 -6.91 -12.00
N TYR A 414 13.32 -6.09 -12.98
CA TYR A 414 13.09 -4.64 -12.96
C TYR A 414 12.31 -4.18 -14.18
N VAL A 415 11.38 -3.23 -13.93
CA VAL A 415 10.71 -2.46 -14.98
C VAL A 415 11.45 -1.13 -15.16
N ASP A 416 11.72 -0.74 -16.42
CA ASP A 416 12.16 0.62 -16.77
C ASP A 416 11.02 1.63 -16.58
N ALA A 417 10.80 1.97 -15.32
CA ALA A 417 9.76 2.90 -14.93
C ALA A 417 10.02 4.32 -15.46
N LYS A 418 11.29 4.70 -15.71
CA LYS A 418 11.65 6.02 -16.21
C LYS A 418 11.10 6.25 -17.62
N THR A 419 11.21 5.26 -18.48
CA THR A 419 10.66 5.32 -19.85
C THR A 419 9.13 5.36 -19.80
N LEU A 420 8.48 4.50 -18.99
CA LEU A 420 7.03 4.44 -18.86
C LEU A 420 6.43 5.70 -18.20
N ALA A 421 7.19 6.41 -17.38
CA ALA A 421 6.72 7.64 -16.72
C ALA A 421 6.58 8.83 -17.67
N GLN A 422 7.29 8.88 -18.81
CA GLN A 422 7.27 10.06 -19.69
C GLN A 422 5.88 10.36 -20.27
N PRO A 423 5.13 9.40 -20.84
CA PRO A 423 3.75 9.63 -21.28
C PRO A 423 2.83 10.02 -20.12
N ALA A 424 3.04 9.44 -18.92
CA ALA A 424 2.24 9.70 -17.74
C ALA A 424 2.42 11.14 -17.23
N LEU A 425 3.65 11.65 -17.18
CA LEU A 425 3.97 13.05 -16.89
C LEU A 425 3.32 13.99 -17.89
N LYS A 426 3.44 13.68 -19.18
CA LYS A 426 2.87 14.48 -20.26
C LYS A 426 1.35 14.56 -20.15
N ALA A 427 0.65 13.47 -19.87
CA ALA A 427 -0.81 13.42 -19.79
C ALA A 427 -1.38 14.36 -18.74
N VAL A 428 -0.72 14.51 -17.58
CA VAL A 428 -1.13 15.45 -16.53
C VAL A 428 -0.76 16.88 -16.89
N ARG A 429 0.43 17.14 -17.46
CA ARG A 429 0.85 18.46 -17.92
C ARG A 429 -0.08 19.03 -19.00
N ASP A 430 -0.55 18.18 -19.90
CA ASP A 430 -1.46 18.53 -20.98
C ASP A 430 -2.93 18.68 -20.50
N GLY A 431 -3.22 18.37 -19.24
CA GLY A 431 -4.56 18.43 -18.66
C GLY A 431 -5.51 17.32 -19.13
N ARG A 432 -5.00 16.21 -19.68
CA ARG A 432 -5.82 15.03 -20.03
C ARG A 432 -6.29 14.30 -18.79
N THR A 433 -5.47 14.28 -17.72
CA THR A 433 -5.85 13.83 -16.39
C THR A 433 -5.67 14.97 -15.40
N LEU A 434 -6.69 15.23 -14.58
CA LEU A 434 -6.74 16.34 -13.62
C LEU A 434 -6.73 15.84 -12.20
N PHE A 435 -5.93 16.45 -11.33
CA PHE A 435 -5.93 16.15 -9.89
C PHE A 435 -6.78 17.16 -9.11
N THR A 436 -7.61 16.66 -8.25
CA THR A 436 -8.40 17.47 -7.29
C THR A 436 -8.15 16.95 -5.85
N PRO A 437 -7.60 17.76 -4.90
CA PRO A 437 -7.07 19.13 -5.11
C PRO A 437 -5.79 19.18 -5.97
N LYS A 438 -5.61 20.28 -6.69
CA LYS A 438 -4.50 20.46 -7.65
C LYS A 438 -3.09 20.41 -7.04
N ASN A 439 -2.95 20.71 -5.76
CA ASN A 439 -1.65 20.64 -5.06
C ASN A 439 -0.98 19.26 -5.11
N TRP A 440 -1.74 18.18 -5.31
CA TRP A 440 -1.21 16.82 -5.43
C TRP A 440 -0.52 16.54 -6.77
N GLU A 441 -0.72 17.40 -7.80
CA GLU A 441 0.06 17.32 -9.03
C GLU A 441 1.57 17.46 -8.77
N LYS A 442 1.96 18.35 -7.83
CA LYS A 442 3.37 18.51 -7.47
C LYS A 442 3.95 17.20 -6.94
N THR A 443 3.25 16.54 -6.00
CA THR A 443 3.69 15.25 -5.46
C THR A 443 3.82 14.20 -6.57
N TYR A 444 2.86 14.14 -7.49
CA TYR A 444 2.90 13.23 -8.64
C TYR A 444 4.12 13.50 -9.54
N PHE A 445 4.41 14.77 -9.86
CA PHE A 445 5.57 15.15 -10.68
C PHE A 445 6.88 14.86 -9.98
N ASP A 446 7.04 15.26 -8.71
CA ASP A 446 8.27 15.06 -7.95
C ASP A 446 8.66 13.56 -7.90
N TRP A 447 7.68 12.67 -7.82
CA TRP A 447 7.92 11.23 -7.78
C TRP A 447 8.26 10.64 -9.15
N LEU A 448 7.55 11.02 -10.20
CA LEU A 448 7.76 10.46 -11.54
C LEU A 448 9.02 11.03 -12.23
N GLU A 449 9.40 12.27 -11.95
CA GLU A 449 10.64 12.87 -12.47
C GLU A 449 11.89 12.22 -11.88
N ASN A 450 11.80 11.73 -10.63
CA ASN A 450 12.90 11.08 -9.90
C ASN A 450 12.74 9.56 -9.78
N ILE A 451 11.86 8.97 -10.61
CA ILE A 451 11.52 7.55 -10.51
C ILE A 451 12.72 6.65 -10.78
N GLN A 452 12.93 5.67 -9.90
CA GLN A 452 13.95 4.64 -10.04
C GLN A 452 13.39 3.39 -10.74
N PRO A 453 14.25 2.51 -11.27
CA PRO A 453 13.80 1.21 -11.78
C PRO A 453 12.96 0.46 -10.76
N TRP A 454 11.81 -0.02 -11.18
CA TRP A 454 10.87 -0.69 -10.28
C TRP A 454 11.17 -2.19 -10.17
N CYS A 455 11.68 -2.64 -9.02
CA CYS A 455 11.84 -4.05 -8.71
C CYS A 455 10.46 -4.71 -8.57
N VAL A 456 10.16 -5.68 -9.44
CA VAL A 456 8.83 -6.33 -9.51
C VAL A 456 8.82 -7.78 -9.03
N SER A 457 9.96 -8.38 -8.74
CA SER A 457 10.03 -9.74 -8.20
C SER A 457 9.95 -9.79 -6.66
N ARG A 458 9.24 -10.78 -6.12
CA ARG A 458 9.07 -11.03 -4.70
C ARG A 458 9.24 -12.52 -4.42
N GLN A 459 10.02 -12.86 -3.38
CA GLN A 459 10.33 -14.23 -2.96
C GLN A 459 9.21 -14.80 -2.08
N LEU A 460 7.97 -14.71 -2.61
CA LEU A 460 6.75 -15.19 -1.99
C LEU A 460 6.19 -16.39 -2.76
N TRP A 461 5.21 -17.08 -2.17
CA TRP A 461 4.47 -18.11 -2.87
C TRP A 461 3.09 -17.62 -3.33
N TRP A 462 2.52 -16.64 -2.64
CA TRP A 462 1.21 -16.07 -2.95
C TRP A 462 1.35 -14.85 -3.86
N GLY A 463 0.88 -14.98 -5.11
CA GLY A 463 0.92 -13.94 -6.12
C GLY A 463 1.00 -14.53 -7.53
N HIS A 464 1.13 -13.65 -8.53
CA HIS A 464 1.34 -14.05 -9.93
C HIS A 464 2.77 -14.52 -10.13
N GLN A 465 2.98 -15.81 -10.35
CA GLN A 465 4.32 -16.38 -10.60
C GLN A 465 4.89 -15.84 -11.91
N ILE A 466 6.15 -15.40 -11.87
CA ILE A 466 6.85 -14.81 -13.02
C ILE A 466 6.88 -15.80 -14.19
N PRO A 467 6.50 -15.38 -15.42
CA PRO A 467 6.43 -16.24 -16.59
C PRO A 467 7.80 -16.31 -17.30
N ALA A 468 8.82 -16.80 -16.59
CA ALA A 468 10.19 -16.95 -17.08
C ALA A 468 10.71 -18.35 -16.76
N TRP A 469 11.40 -18.99 -17.72
CA TRP A 469 11.96 -20.35 -17.61
C TRP A 469 13.44 -20.32 -17.89
N TYR A 470 14.21 -21.08 -17.13
CA TYR A 470 15.68 -21.07 -17.13
C TYR A 470 16.25 -22.31 -17.80
N ALA A 471 17.15 -22.11 -18.77
CA ALA A 471 17.87 -23.20 -19.37
C ALA A 471 19.20 -23.48 -18.66
N PRO A 472 19.71 -24.73 -18.69
CA PRO A 472 21.01 -25.10 -18.11
C PRO A 472 22.20 -24.33 -18.68
N TRP A 473 22.08 -23.80 -19.89
CA TRP A 473 23.09 -22.98 -20.57
C TRP A 473 22.98 -21.48 -20.27
N GLY A 474 22.20 -21.09 -19.26
CA GLY A 474 22.08 -19.72 -18.75
C GLY A 474 21.12 -18.82 -19.52
N ALA A 475 20.42 -19.30 -20.55
CA ALA A 475 19.39 -18.53 -21.23
C ALA A 475 18.07 -18.50 -20.43
N VAL A 476 17.31 -17.40 -20.59
CA VAL A 476 15.99 -17.21 -19.97
C VAL A 476 14.97 -17.01 -21.08
N TYR A 477 13.86 -17.74 -20.99
CA TYR A 477 12.74 -17.68 -21.94
C TYR A 477 11.50 -17.12 -21.26
N VAL A 478 10.98 -16.02 -21.77
CA VAL A 478 9.79 -15.34 -21.25
C VAL A 478 8.65 -15.51 -22.23
N ALA A 479 7.60 -16.22 -21.81
CA ALA A 479 6.48 -16.59 -22.69
C ALA A 479 5.14 -16.55 -21.94
N GLU A 480 4.04 -16.57 -22.70
CA GLU A 480 2.69 -16.56 -22.13
C GLU A 480 2.28 -17.92 -21.54
N SER A 481 2.95 -19.00 -21.98
CA SER A 481 2.73 -20.36 -21.44
C SER A 481 4.03 -21.15 -21.31
N GLU A 482 4.00 -22.20 -20.50
CA GLU A 482 5.12 -23.13 -20.31
C GLU A 482 5.44 -23.87 -21.61
N GLU A 483 4.43 -24.29 -22.37
CA GLU A 483 4.59 -24.96 -23.65
C GLU A 483 5.36 -24.09 -24.64
N GLN A 484 5.01 -22.79 -24.72
CA GLN A 484 5.72 -21.85 -25.61
C GLN A 484 7.18 -21.67 -25.16
N ALA A 485 7.40 -21.43 -23.89
CA ALA A 485 8.77 -21.23 -23.35
C ALA A 485 9.66 -22.45 -23.56
N CYS A 486 9.14 -23.66 -23.29
CA CYS A 486 9.87 -24.90 -23.50
C CYS A 486 10.15 -25.18 -24.98
N ALA A 487 9.20 -24.88 -25.88
CA ALA A 487 9.43 -25.01 -27.32
C ALA A 487 10.54 -24.09 -27.82
N GLU A 488 10.54 -22.82 -27.37
CA GLU A 488 11.60 -21.84 -27.68
C GLU A 488 12.95 -22.28 -27.10
N ALA A 489 12.97 -22.81 -25.87
CA ALA A 489 14.18 -23.31 -25.21
C ALA A 489 14.80 -24.52 -25.93
N LEU A 490 13.97 -25.50 -26.34
CA LEU A 490 14.43 -26.67 -27.08
C LEU A 490 15.01 -26.27 -28.46
N ALA A 491 14.31 -25.39 -29.19
CA ALA A 491 14.78 -24.90 -30.49
C ALA A 491 16.11 -24.14 -30.38
N ASP A 492 16.22 -23.25 -29.39
CA ASP A 492 17.46 -22.48 -29.15
C ASP A 492 18.61 -23.38 -28.68
N GLY A 493 18.30 -24.39 -27.82
CA GLY A 493 19.28 -25.37 -27.34
C GLY A 493 19.90 -26.16 -28.48
N VAL A 494 19.10 -26.57 -29.47
CA VAL A 494 19.59 -27.25 -30.67
C VAL A 494 20.39 -26.28 -31.55
N ALA A 495 19.89 -25.04 -31.76
CA ALA A 495 20.54 -24.05 -32.60
C ALA A 495 21.95 -23.66 -32.13
N ARG A 496 22.15 -23.55 -30.82
CA ARG A 496 23.45 -23.24 -30.20
C ARG A 496 24.30 -24.47 -29.88
N GLY A 497 23.79 -25.70 -30.17
CA GLY A 497 24.54 -26.95 -29.96
C GLY A 497 24.63 -27.38 -28.49
N ALA A 498 23.78 -26.83 -27.62
CA ALA A 498 23.65 -27.24 -26.22
C ALA A 498 22.84 -28.54 -26.08
N LEU A 499 21.99 -28.84 -27.07
CA LEU A 499 21.23 -30.08 -27.20
C LEU A 499 21.40 -30.64 -28.62
N THR A 500 21.42 -31.96 -28.73
CA THR A 500 21.20 -32.63 -30.01
C THR A 500 19.67 -32.67 -30.32
N GLN A 501 19.30 -32.82 -31.58
CA GLN A 501 17.88 -32.97 -31.96
C GLN A 501 17.23 -34.16 -31.22
N ALA A 502 17.94 -35.29 -31.07
CA ALA A 502 17.41 -36.47 -30.38
C ALA A 502 17.19 -36.22 -28.88
N GLU A 503 18.03 -35.42 -28.21
CA GLU A 503 17.82 -35.01 -26.81
C GLU A 503 16.62 -34.07 -26.67
N ALA A 504 16.48 -33.10 -27.59
CA ALA A 504 15.33 -32.19 -27.62
C ALA A 504 14.02 -32.96 -27.82
N ASP A 505 13.98 -33.91 -28.77
CA ASP A 505 12.80 -34.74 -29.01
C ASP A 505 12.48 -35.62 -27.79
N ALA A 506 13.48 -36.16 -27.11
CA ALA A 506 13.30 -36.96 -25.89
C ALA A 506 12.79 -36.13 -24.71
N LEU A 507 13.25 -34.89 -24.55
CA LEU A 507 12.74 -33.95 -23.53
C LEU A 507 11.29 -33.56 -23.84
N ALA A 508 10.98 -33.24 -25.10
CA ALA A 508 9.63 -32.87 -25.53
C ALA A 508 8.60 -33.99 -25.30
N ALA A 509 9.04 -35.26 -25.35
CA ALA A 509 8.18 -36.43 -25.11
C ALA A 509 7.89 -36.72 -23.63
N ASP A 510 8.62 -36.12 -22.69
CA ASP A 510 8.50 -36.38 -21.24
C ASP A 510 8.28 -35.06 -20.49
N PRO A 511 7.00 -34.73 -20.16
CA PRO A 511 6.65 -33.47 -19.50
C PRO A 511 7.36 -33.24 -18.15
N GLN A 512 7.61 -34.32 -17.40
CA GLN A 512 8.30 -34.20 -16.10
C GLN A 512 9.77 -33.80 -16.30
N ARG A 513 10.48 -34.51 -17.19
CA ARG A 513 11.89 -34.18 -17.51
C ARG A 513 12.02 -32.81 -18.18
N LEU A 514 11.02 -32.40 -18.95
CA LEU A 514 10.97 -31.07 -19.59
C LEU A 514 10.88 -29.97 -18.53
N ALA A 515 9.98 -30.11 -17.56
CA ALA A 515 9.84 -29.17 -16.45
C ALA A 515 11.08 -29.11 -15.54
N GLU A 516 11.75 -30.27 -15.32
CA GLU A 516 13.01 -30.35 -14.58
C GLU A 516 14.18 -29.68 -15.34
N ALA A 517 14.20 -29.80 -16.68
CA ALA A 517 15.23 -29.21 -17.52
C ALA A 517 15.07 -27.67 -17.67
N PHE A 518 13.85 -27.17 -17.67
CA PHE A 518 13.52 -25.76 -17.79
C PHE A 518 12.63 -25.28 -16.63
N PRO A 519 13.19 -25.17 -15.41
CA PRO A 519 12.42 -24.73 -14.25
C PRO A 519 11.91 -23.30 -14.44
N ARG A 520 10.65 -23.07 -14.02
CA ARG A 520 10.05 -21.74 -13.97
C ARG A 520 10.59 -20.94 -12.81
N ASP A 521 10.68 -19.63 -12.96
CA ASP A 521 11.03 -18.70 -11.89
C ASP A 521 10.10 -18.93 -10.67
N GLU A 522 10.69 -19.08 -9.49
CA GLU A 522 9.92 -19.34 -8.26
C GLU A 522 9.27 -18.11 -7.68
N ASP A 523 9.77 -16.93 -8.05
CA ASP A 523 9.29 -15.65 -7.55
C ASP A 523 7.91 -15.29 -8.13
N VAL A 524 7.21 -14.45 -7.40
CA VAL A 524 5.95 -13.85 -7.84
C VAL A 524 6.13 -12.36 -8.11
N LEU A 525 5.21 -11.78 -8.87
CA LEU A 525 5.21 -10.35 -9.14
C LEU A 525 4.72 -9.54 -7.93
N ASP A 526 5.23 -8.33 -7.79
CA ASP A 526 4.73 -7.32 -6.88
C ASP A 526 3.21 -7.13 -7.07
N THR A 527 2.48 -7.07 -5.98
CA THR A 527 1.02 -6.81 -5.96
C THR A 527 0.64 -5.61 -6.82
N TRP A 528 1.43 -4.54 -6.78
CA TRP A 528 1.16 -3.33 -7.55
C TRP A 528 1.30 -3.51 -9.07
N PHE A 529 1.97 -4.57 -9.53
CA PHE A 529 2.06 -4.88 -10.95
C PHE A 529 0.68 -5.26 -11.52
N SER A 530 -0.03 -6.15 -10.87
CA SER A 530 -1.40 -6.53 -11.26
C SER A 530 -2.41 -5.40 -10.98
N SER A 531 -2.27 -4.69 -9.84
CA SER A 531 -3.15 -3.60 -9.46
C SER A 531 -3.05 -2.39 -10.41
N ALA A 532 -1.91 -2.20 -11.08
CA ALA A 532 -1.72 -1.18 -12.11
C ALA A 532 -2.56 -1.41 -13.39
N LEU A 533 -3.01 -2.63 -13.62
CA LEU A 533 -3.82 -3.00 -14.79
C LEU A 533 -5.33 -2.84 -14.54
N TRP A 534 -5.72 -2.55 -13.29
CA TRP A 534 -7.09 -2.57 -12.80
C TRP A 534 -8.12 -1.82 -13.68
N PRO A 535 -7.85 -0.60 -14.22
CA PRO A 535 -8.84 0.15 -14.99
C PRO A 535 -9.26 -0.51 -16.31
N PHE A 536 -8.43 -1.35 -16.91
CA PHE A 536 -8.70 -1.99 -18.20
C PHE A 536 -8.79 -3.52 -18.12
N SER A 537 -8.02 -4.17 -17.26
CA SER A 537 -8.10 -5.61 -17.09
C SER A 537 -9.43 -6.06 -16.49
N THR A 538 -10.03 -5.28 -15.59
CA THR A 538 -11.38 -5.56 -15.05
C THR A 538 -12.47 -5.47 -16.08
N LEU A 539 -12.25 -4.73 -17.16
CA LEU A 539 -13.18 -4.57 -18.28
C LEU A 539 -12.96 -5.62 -19.39
N GLY A 540 -12.02 -6.55 -19.18
CA GLY A 540 -11.81 -7.72 -20.03
C GLY A 540 -10.55 -7.71 -20.89
N TRP A 541 -9.73 -6.64 -20.86
CA TRP A 541 -8.43 -6.66 -21.55
C TRP A 541 -7.59 -7.86 -21.10
N PRO A 542 -6.88 -8.60 -21.99
CA PRO A 542 -6.48 -8.23 -23.36
C PRO A 542 -7.52 -8.55 -24.46
N ASP A 543 -8.69 -9.04 -24.12
CA ASP A 543 -9.73 -9.29 -25.11
C ASP A 543 -10.46 -7.98 -25.46
N GLU A 544 -10.90 -7.83 -26.72
CA GLU A 544 -11.65 -6.66 -27.17
C GLU A 544 -13.13 -6.75 -26.77
N THR A 545 -13.43 -6.54 -25.50
CA THR A 545 -14.80 -6.63 -24.99
C THR A 545 -15.64 -5.40 -25.30
N SER A 546 -16.96 -5.53 -25.28
CA SER A 546 -17.91 -4.41 -25.36
C SER A 546 -17.78 -3.46 -24.18
N GLU A 547 -17.47 -4.01 -23.00
CA GLU A 547 -17.26 -3.27 -21.76
C GLU A 547 -16.02 -2.38 -21.84
N LEU A 548 -14.90 -2.91 -22.34
CA LEU A 548 -13.69 -2.14 -22.54
C LEU A 548 -13.92 -0.96 -23.48
N LYS A 549 -14.61 -1.20 -24.62
CA LYS A 549 -14.92 -0.14 -25.60
C LYS A 549 -15.88 0.90 -25.06
N ARG A 550 -16.78 0.55 -24.12
CA ARG A 550 -17.79 1.45 -23.59
C ARG A 550 -17.33 2.24 -22.37
N TYR A 551 -16.58 1.61 -21.46
CA TYR A 551 -16.30 2.16 -20.13
C TYR A 551 -14.86 2.61 -19.91
N TYR A 552 -13.94 2.34 -20.83
CA TYR A 552 -12.59 2.86 -20.81
C TYR A 552 -12.45 4.08 -21.74
N PRO A 553 -11.78 5.20 -21.33
CA PRO A 553 -11.21 5.44 -20.00
C PRO A 553 -12.28 5.62 -18.91
N THR A 554 -11.93 5.33 -17.66
CA THR A 554 -12.83 5.57 -16.54
C THR A 554 -12.98 7.06 -16.25
N ALA A 555 -14.08 7.48 -15.61
CA ALA A 555 -14.39 8.90 -15.42
C ALA A 555 -13.56 9.51 -14.29
N VAL A 556 -13.63 8.91 -13.10
CA VAL A 556 -13.01 9.42 -11.88
C VAL A 556 -12.36 8.30 -11.10
N LEU A 557 -11.12 8.52 -10.68
CA LEU A 557 -10.44 7.70 -9.67
C LEU A 557 -10.51 8.41 -8.32
N VAL A 558 -11.00 7.74 -7.28
CA VAL A 558 -11.04 8.27 -5.89
C VAL A 558 -10.08 7.49 -5.03
N THR A 559 -9.09 8.15 -4.43
CA THR A 559 -8.06 7.48 -3.62
C THR A 559 -7.49 8.39 -2.54
N GLY A 560 -6.73 7.81 -1.60
CA GLY A 560 -5.91 8.56 -0.65
C GLY A 560 -4.58 9.03 -1.28
N PHE A 561 -3.95 10.02 -0.69
CA PHE A 561 -2.68 10.55 -1.17
C PHE A 561 -1.51 9.56 -1.00
N ASP A 562 -1.60 8.65 -0.05
CA ASP A 562 -0.59 7.66 0.31
C ASP A 562 -0.32 6.61 -0.77
N ILE A 563 -1.23 6.46 -1.74
CA ILE A 563 -1.07 5.55 -2.87
C ILE A 563 -1.01 6.25 -4.24
N ILE A 564 -0.73 7.54 -4.29
CA ILE A 564 -0.52 8.26 -5.57
C ILE A 564 0.59 7.60 -6.37
N PHE A 565 1.73 7.34 -5.76
CA PHE A 565 2.86 6.69 -6.43
C PHE A 565 2.61 5.21 -6.68
N PHE A 566 2.17 4.48 -5.66
CA PHE A 566 2.01 3.03 -5.75
C PHE A 566 0.95 2.60 -6.77
N TRP A 567 -0.14 3.37 -6.88
CA TRP A 567 -1.29 2.96 -7.67
C TRP A 567 -1.62 3.93 -8.80
N VAL A 568 -1.82 5.22 -8.52
CA VAL A 568 -2.22 6.20 -9.54
C VAL A 568 -1.16 6.30 -10.64
N ALA A 569 0.10 6.53 -10.28
CA ALA A 569 1.20 6.67 -11.23
C ALA A 569 1.41 5.39 -12.07
N ARG A 570 1.34 4.21 -11.43
CA ARG A 570 1.50 2.92 -12.10
C ARG A 570 0.34 2.61 -13.05
N MET A 571 -0.90 2.91 -12.69
CA MET A 571 -2.04 2.80 -13.60
C MET A 571 -1.91 3.75 -14.79
N MET A 572 -1.42 4.98 -14.59
CA MET A 572 -1.14 5.91 -15.68
C MET A 572 -0.08 5.37 -16.64
N MET A 573 1.03 4.83 -16.11
CA MET A 573 2.09 4.22 -16.93
C MET A 573 1.57 3.05 -17.76
N MET A 574 0.87 2.09 -17.11
CA MET A 574 0.38 0.89 -17.80
C MET A 574 -0.78 1.17 -18.74
N GLY A 575 -1.71 2.05 -18.37
CA GLY A 575 -2.83 2.46 -19.23
C GLY A 575 -2.33 3.12 -20.52
N LEU A 576 -1.40 4.06 -20.44
CA LEU A 576 -0.83 4.71 -21.61
C LEU A 576 0.03 3.78 -22.47
N GLN A 577 0.70 2.79 -21.85
CA GLN A 577 1.53 1.81 -22.58
C GLN A 577 0.69 0.79 -23.37
N PHE A 578 -0.40 0.28 -22.77
CA PHE A 578 -1.15 -0.85 -23.34
C PHE A 578 -2.47 -0.46 -24.00
N MET A 579 -3.03 0.70 -23.64
CA MET A 579 -4.29 1.19 -24.19
C MET A 579 -4.13 2.43 -25.08
N ASP A 580 -2.93 3.01 -25.13
CA ASP A 580 -2.62 4.29 -25.83
C ASP A 580 -3.55 5.45 -25.42
N GLU A 581 -4.19 5.32 -24.25
CA GLU A 581 -5.12 6.29 -23.69
C GLU A 581 -5.00 6.36 -22.16
N ILE A 582 -5.32 7.53 -21.58
CA ILE A 582 -5.35 7.71 -20.13
C ILE A 582 -6.32 6.71 -19.47
N PRO A 583 -5.98 6.16 -18.27
CA PRO A 583 -6.89 5.24 -17.58
C PRO A 583 -8.08 5.94 -16.91
N PHE A 584 -7.98 7.21 -16.58
CA PHE A 584 -9.02 8.03 -15.92
C PHE A 584 -8.80 9.52 -16.20
N ARG A 585 -9.92 10.26 -16.23
CA ARG A 585 -9.91 11.70 -16.54
C ARG A 585 -9.66 12.58 -15.31
N ASP A 586 -10.27 12.22 -14.19
CA ASP A 586 -10.14 12.92 -12.93
C ASP A 586 -9.57 12.01 -11.84
N VAL A 587 -8.71 12.55 -11.00
CA VAL A 587 -8.17 11.89 -9.80
C VAL A 587 -8.55 12.76 -8.60
N TYR A 588 -9.52 12.27 -7.81
CA TYR A 588 -9.89 12.92 -6.56
C TYR A 588 -9.12 12.30 -5.39
N ILE A 589 -8.33 13.13 -4.72
CA ILE A 589 -7.51 12.73 -3.57
C ILE A 589 -8.22 13.15 -2.29
N HIS A 590 -8.76 12.16 -1.55
CA HIS A 590 -9.38 12.43 -0.26
C HIS A 590 -8.37 12.44 0.89
N ALA A 591 -8.73 13.10 1.99
CA ALA A 591 -7.95 13.12 3.21
C ALA A 591 -8.08 11.82 4.01
N LEU A 592 -7.21 11.61 5.02
CA LEU A 592 -7.22 10.41 5.85
C LEU A 592 -8.24 10.53 7.00
N VAL A 593 -8.79 9.38 7.39
CA VAL A 593 -9.59 9.29 8.63
C VAL A 593 -8.64 9.04 9.81
N ARG A 594 -8.75 9.91 10.81
CA ARG A 594 -8.04 9.82 12.07
C ARG A 594 -8.99 9.56 13.23
N ASP A 595 -8.47 9.11 14.35
CA ASP A 595 -9.27 9.00 15.56
C ASP A 595 -9.69 10.39 16.10
N GLU A 596 -10.50 10.42 17.13
CA GLU A 596 -11.04 11.66 17.74
C GLU A 596 -9.91 12.60 18.24
N LYS A 597 -8.77 12.04 18.66
CA LYS A 597 -7.59 12.79 19.09
C LYS A 597 -6.71 13.27 17.93
N GLY A 598 -7.04 12.89 16.68
CA GLY A 598 -6.28 13.23 15.49
C GLY A 598 -5.09 12.30 15.22
N ALA A 599 -4.98 11.16 15.92
CA ALA A 599 -3.92 10.19 15.68
C ALA A 599 -4.28 9.28 14.49
N LYS A 600 -3.27 8.83 13.74
CA LYS A 600 -3.43 7.83 12.70
C LYS A 600 -3.94 6.52 13.31
N MET A 601 -4.99 5.95 12.72
CA MET A 601 -5.53 4.67 13.14
C MET A 601 -4.60 3.52 12.72
N SER A 602 -4.27 2.63 13.65
CA SER A 602 -3.50 1.41 13.38
C SER A 602 -3.92 0.28 14.33
N LYS A 603 -3.82 -0.97 13.85
CA LYS A 603 -4.12 -2.15 14.67
C LYS A 603 -3.22 -2.23 15.90
N SER A 604 -1.93 -1.90 15.78
CA SER A 604 -0.97 -1.90 16.89
C SER A 604 -1.28 -0.87 17.99
N LYS A 605 -1.97 0.23 17.67
CA LYS A 605 -2.43 1.25 18.63
C LYS A 605 -3.81 0.92 19.22
N GLY A 606 -4.48 -0.10 18.73
CA GLY A 606 -5.83 -0.49 19.16
C GLY A 606 -6.91 0.59 18.97
N ASN A 607 -6.70 1.54 18.01
CA ASN A 607 -7.63 2.62 17.73
C ASN A 607 -8.34 2.50 16.36
N VAL A 608 -8.18 1.35 15.69
CA VAL A 608 -8.93 1.04 14.47
C VAL A 608 -10.38 0.74 14.84
N MET A 609 -11.31 1.28 14.05
CA MET A 609 -12.75 1.03 14.17
C MET A 609 -13.26 0.36 12.90
N ASP A 610 -13.99 -0.74 13.09
CA ASP A 610 -14.75 -1.40 12.03
C ASP A 610 -16.00 -0.56 11.74
N PRO A 611 -16.30 -0.19 10.50
CA PRO A 611 -17.51 0.55 10.16
C PRO A 611 -18.80 -0.13 10.64
N LEU A 612 -18.87 -1.45 10.63
CA LEU A 612 -20.05 -2.17 11.09
C LEU A 612 -20.27 -2.09 12.60
N ASP A 613 -19.22 -1.89 13.41
CA ASP A 613 -19.39 -1.65 14.86
C ASP A 613 -20.11 -0.33 15.14
N ILE A 614 -20.11 0.61 14.18
CA ILE A 614 -20.86 1.86 14.25
C ILE A 614 -22.27 1.68 13.68
N VAL A 615 -22.38 0.97 12.57
CA VAL A 615 -23.68 0.75 11.89
C VAL A 615 -24.60 -0.12 12.75
N ASP A 616 -24.11 -1.27 13.21
CA ASP A 616 -24.89 -2.29 13.92
C ASP A 616 -24.80 -2.16 15.45
N GLY A 617 -23.84 -1.34 15.93
CA GLY A 617 -23.52 -1.24 17.35
C GLY A 617 -22.62 -2.37 17.83
N ILE A 618 -21.93 -2.16 18.95
CA ILE A 618 -21.09 -3.17 19.59
C ILE A 618 -21.10 -2.96 21.11
N ASP A 619 -21.25 -4.05 21.87
CA ASP A 619 -21.09 -4.00 23.31
C ASP A 619 -19.66 -3.75 23.76
N LEU A 620 -19.51 -3.26 24.99
CA LEU A 620 -18.20 -2.84 25.52
C LEU A 620 -17.16 -3.96 25.49
N GLU A 621 -17.51 -5.16 25.92
CA GLU A 621 -16.51 -6.24 26.08
C GLU A 621 -16.04 -6.78 24.72
N ARG A 622 -16.93 -6.86 23.74
CA ARG A 622 -16.54 -7.16 22.34
C ARG A 622 -15.67 -6.06 21.74
N LEU A 623 -15.99 -4.79 22.01
CA LEU A 623 -15.16 -3.66 21.53
C LEU A 623 -13.77 -3.70 22.14
N VAL A 624 -13.66 -3.98 23.43
CA VAL A 624 -12.36 -4.16 24.13
C VAL A 624 -11.58 -5.31 23.51
N ALA A 625 -12.22 -6.48 23.31
CA ALA A 625 -11.59 -7.63 22.70
C ALA A 625 -11.03 -7.30 21.30
N LYS A 626 -11.86 -6.72 20.39
CA LYS A 626 -11.42 -6.31 19.04
C LYS A 626 -10.23 -5.35 19.06
N ARG A 627 -10.19 -4.40 20.00
CA ARG A 627 -9.13 -3.38 20.07
C ARG A 627 -7.83 -3.90 20.66
N THR A 628 -7.86 -5.00 21.40
CA THR A 628 -6.70 -5.60 22.08
C THR A 628 -6.14 -6.86 21.42
N ASP A 629 -6.94 -7.54 20.59
CA ASP A 629 -6.62 -8.84 19.96
C ASP A 629 -5.29 -8.87 19.19
N THR A 630 -4.94 -7.76 18.50
CA THR A 630 -3.73 -7.67 17.67
C THR A 630 -2.54 -7.04 18.39
N VAL A 631 -2.67 -6.72 19.69
CA VAL A 631 -1.63 -6.02 20.45
C VAL A 631 -0.71 -7.03 21.15
N ALA A 632 0.52 -7.16 20.67
CA ALA A 632 1.47 -8.15 21.16
C ALA A 632 1.93 -7.90 22.61
N ASN A 633 2.01 -6.63 23.05
CA ASN A 633 2.46 -6.27 24.39
C ASN A 633 1.27 -6.26 25.39
N LYS A 634 1.34 -7.12 26.39
CA LYS A 634 0.27 -7.23 27.41
C LYS A 634 0.04 -5.94 28.22
N ALA A 635 1.07 -5.14 28.46
CA ALA A 635 0.91 -3.87 29.17
C ALA A 635 0.19 -2.82 28.31
N ASP A 636 0.50 -2.76 27.02
CA ASP A 636 -0.20 -1.89 26.07
C ASP A 636 -1.63 -2.33 25.86
N ALA A 637 -1.89 -3.64 25.76
CA ALA A 637 -3.24 -4.19 25.68
C ALA A 637 -4.09 -3.82 26.90
N ALA A 638 -3.53 -3.93 28.11
CA ALA A 638 -4.23 -3.54 29.34
C ALA A 638 -4.54 -2.04 29.39
N LYS A 639 -3.63 -1.19 28.92
CA LYS A 639 -3.85 0.26 28.77
C LYS A 639 -4.96 0.57 27.76
N ILE A 640 -4.91 -0.03 26.58
CA ILE A 640 -5.95 0.12 25.55
C ILE A 640 -7.32 -0.33 26.07
N ALA A 641 -7.39 -1.44 26.78
CA ALA A 641 -8.62 -1.92 27.39
C ALA A 641 -9.20 -0.90 28.39
N SER A 642 -8.34 -0.34 29.27
CA SER A 642 -8.75 0.69 30.24
C SER A 642 -9.23 1.96 29.54
N ASP A 643 -8.52 2.44 28.53
CA ASP A 643 -8.88 3.65 27.77
C ASP A 643 -10.17 3.44 26.98
N THR A 644 -10.39 2.25 26.42
CA THR A 644 -11.64 1.87 25.72
C THR A 644 -12.83 1.90 26.65
N ARG A 645 -12.71 1.35 27.88
CA ARG A 645 -13.80 1.37 28.88
C ARG A 645 -14.13 2.78 29.35
N LYS A 646 -13.16 3.69 29.41
CA LYS A 646 -13.41 5.11 29.73
C LYS A 646 -14.08 5.85 28.57
N GLN A 647 -13.66 5.60 27.36
CA GLN A 647 -14.19 6.28 26.16
C GLN A 647 -15.59 5.80 25.77
N PHE A 648 -15.87 4.51 25.95
CA PHE A 648 -17.13 3.87 25.51
C PHE A 648 -17.74 3.04 26.66
N PRO A 649 -18.18 3.64 27.76
CA PRO A 649 -18.60 2.92 28.96
C PRO A 649 -19.81 1.97 28.74
N ALA A 650 -20.61 2.21 27.70
CA ALA A 650 -21.75 1.37 27.30
C ALA A 650 -21.53 0.68 25.93
N GLY A 651 -20.30 0.68 25.37
CA GLY A 651 -20.06 0.30 23.99
C GLY A 651 -20.48 1.39 23.01
N ILE A 652 -20.73 1.02 21.76
CA ILE A 652 -21.20 1.93 20.69
C ILE A 652 -22.62 1.52 20.31
N PRO A 653 -23.63 2.43 20.39
CA PRO A 653 -24.98 2.12 19.96
C PRO A 653 -25.07 1.94 18.44
N ALA A 654 -26.07 1.21 17.95
CA ALA A 654 -26.38 1.12 16.54
C ALA A 654 -26.78 2.50 15.98
N LEU A 655 -26.02 3.04 15.04
CA LEU A 655 -26.26 4.37 14.49
C LEU A 655 -26.80 4.35 13.05
N GLY A 656 -26.64 3.21 12.33
CA GLY A 656 -27.07 3.02 10.96
C GLY A 656 -26.04 3.50 9.93
N ALA A 657 -26.13 2.94 8.72
CA ALA A 657 -25.23 3.25 7.62
C ALA A 657 -25.39 4.68 7.13
N ASP A 658 -26.60 5.19 7.02
CA ASP A 658 -26.90 6.53 6.54
C ASP A 658 -26.26 7.63 7.40
N ALA A 659 -26.34 7.50 8.73
CA ALA A 659 -25.72 8.46 9.65
C ALA A 659 -24.20 8.48 9.52
N LEU A 660 -23.57 7.32 9.38
CA LEU A 660 -22.14 7.19 9.15
C LEU A 660 -21.71 7.82 7.82
N ARG A 661 -22.39 7.46 6.72
CA ARG A 661 -22.11 7.98 5.37
C ARG A 661 -22.25 9.50 5.30
N PHE A 662 -23.33 10.05 5.85
CA PHE A 662 -23.54 11.49 5.87
C PHE A 662 -22.48 12.21 6.69
N THR A 663 -22.08 11.64 7.85
CA THR A 663 -21.00 12.19 8.67
C THR A 663 -19.68 12.26 7.89
N LEU A 664 -19.31 11.16 7.23
CA LEU A 664 -18.08 11.08 6.43
C LEU A 664 -18.10 12.11 5.30
N ALA A 665 -19.21 12.23 4.57
CA ALA A 665 -19.36 13.22 3.50
C ALA A 665 -19.31 14.65 4.04
N ALA A 666 -20.02 14.98 5.11
CA ALA A 666 -20.04 16.32 5.70
C ALA A 666 -18.69 16.76 6.27
N MET A 667 -17.81 15.82 6.59
CA MET A 667 -16.46 16.07 7.09
C MET A 667 -15.39 16.01 5.99
N ALA A 668 -15.70 15.52 4.81
CA ALA A 668 -14.75 15.36 3.68
C ALA A 668 -14.45 16.71 3.00
N ALA A 669 -13.85 17.63 3.75
CA ALA A 669 -13.32 18.86 3.18
C ALA A 669 -11.99 18.58 2.46
N GLN A 670 -11.78 19.25 1.30
CA GLN A 670 -10.54 19.10 0.53
C GLN A 670 -9.31 19.48 1.38
N GLY A 671 -8.32 18.60 1.43
CA GLY A 671 -7.02 18.84 2.09
C GLY A 671 -7.03 18.81 3.64
N ARG A 672 -8.10 18.34 4.28
CA ARG A 672 -8.19 18.25 5.74
C ARG A 672 -8.54 16.84 6.20
N ASP A 673 -7.74 16.29 7.12
CA ASP A 673 -8.01 14.99 7.73
C ASP A 673 -9.36 14.97 8.46
N VAL A 674 -10.07 13.86 8.32
CA VAL A 674 -11.38 13.61 8.97
C VAL A 674 -11.13 13.07 10.36
N LYS A 675 -11.44 13.84 11.40
CA LYS A 675 -11.41 13.36 12.79
C LYS A 675 -12.74 12.71 13.13
N LEU A 676 -12.75 11.38 13.24
CA LEU A 676 -13.95 10.62 13.51
C LEU A 676 -14.43 10.88 14.92
N SER A 677 -15.73 11.19 15.07
CA SER A 677 -16.38 11.45 16.36
C SER A 677 -17.74 10.75 16.42
N ILE A 678 -17.92 9.83 17.36
CA ILE A 678 -19.20 9.13 17.58
C ILE A 678 -20.35 10.11 17.89
N PRO A 679 -20.20 11.13 18.76
CA PRO A 679 -21.28 12.12 18.99
C PRO A 679 -21.72 12.84 17.71
N ARG A 680 -20.83 13.06 16.75
CA ARG A 680 -21.21 13.69 15.47
C ARG A 680 -22.06 12.75 14.62
N ILE A 681 -21.74 11.45 14.61
CA ILE A 681 -22.56 10.43 13.91
C ILE A 681 -23.95 10.34 14.55
N GLU A 682 -24.04 10.38 15.87
CA GLU A 682 -25.32 10.46 16.61
C GLU A 682 -26.13 11.72 16.21
N GLY A 683 -25.46 12.86 16.02
CA GLY A 683 -26.09 14.09 15.51
C GLY A 683 -26.78 13.89 14.16
N TYR A 684 -26.14 13.19 13.24
CA TYR A 684 -26.74 12.91 11.92
C TYR A 684 -27.76 11.75 11.95
N ARG A 685 -27.66 10.81 12.89
CA ARG A 685 -28.79 9.90 13.17
C ARG A 685 -30.02 10.67 13.62
N ASN A 686 -29.85 11.69 14.48
CA ASN A 686 -30.97 12.54 14.92
C ASN A 686 -31.52 13.38 13.76
N PHE A 687 -30.70 13.76 12.78
CA PHE A 687 -31.16 14.39 11.54
C PHE A 687 -32.08 13.45 10.75
N ALA A 688 -31.69 12.17 10.56
CA ALA A 688 -32.56 11.18 9.92
C ALA A 688 -33.88 11.00 10.68
N THR A 689 -33.85 10.98 12.01
CA THR A 689 -35.07 10.91 12.85
C THR A 689 -35.95 12.15 12.66
N LYS A 690 -35.40 13.35 12.55
CA LYS A 690 -36.15 14.58 12.29
C LYS A 690 -36.85 14.53 10.92
N LEU A 691 -36.16 14.06 9.89
CA LEU A 691 -36.73 13.88 8.55
C LEU A 691 -37.87 12.83 8.57
N TRP A 692 -37.66 11.72 9.28
CA TRP A 692 -38.71 10.70 9.48
C TRP A 692 -39.95 11.28 10.12
N ASN A 693 -39.78 12.11 11.14
CA ASN A 693 -40.90 12.79 11.80
C ASN A 693 -41.59 13.83 10.88
N ALA A 694 -40.84 14.51 10.03
CA ALA A 694 -41.39 15.43 9.01
C ALA A 694 -42.24 14.68 7.97
N ALA A 695 -41.77 13.55 7.49
CA ALA A 695 -42.52 12.68 6.57
C ALA A 695 -43.77 12.10 7.24
N ARG A 696 -43.67 11.66 8.51
CA ARG A 696 -44.78 11.20 9.28
C ARG A 696 -45.83 12.30 9.55
N PHE A 697 -45.38 13.55 9.81
CA PHE A 697 -46.29 14.69 9.92
C PHE A 697 -47.02 14.95 8.59
N ALA A 698 -46.35 14.84 7.45
CA ALA A 698 -46.97 14.97 6.13
C ALA A 698 -48.04 13.87 5.91
N GLU A 699 -47.73 12.61 6.25
CA GLU A 699 -48.68 11.48 6.17
C GLU A 699 -49.92 11.74 6.99
N MET A 700 -49.74 12.20 8.25
CA MET A 700 -50.85 12.49 9.17
C MET A 700 -51.77 13.65 8.71
N ASN A 701 -51.30 14.51 7.84
CA ASN A 701 -52.05 15.63 7.25
C ASN A 701 -52.47 15.38 5.79
N ASP A 702 -52.49 14.10 5.35
CA ASP A 702 -52.87 13.69 3.98
C ASP A 702 -52.05 14.38 2.84
N CYS A 703 -50.78 14.75 3.12
CA CYS A 703 -49.91 15.24 2.08
C CYS A 703 -49.50 14.06 1.17
N ARG A 704 -50.12 13.97 0.03
CA ARG A 704 -49.89 12.88 -0.94
C ARG A 704 -49.37 13.39 -2.25
N ARG A 705 -48.54 12.59 -2.92
CA ARG A 705 -48.05 12.86 -4.26
C ARG A 705 -49.21 13.02 -5.24
N LEU A 706 -49.30 14.14 -5.91
CA LEU A 706 -50.32 14.44 -6.92
C LEU A 706 -49.74 14.21 -8.32
N ALA A 707 -50.37 13.31 -9.09
CA ALA A 707 -49.99 13.10 -10.50
C ALA A 707 -50.20 14.41 -11.29
N GLY A 708 -49.15 14.84 -12.05
CA GLY A 708 -49.19 16.05 -12.82
C GLY A 708 -49.10 17.36 -12.00
N PHE A 709 -48.61 17.31 -10.75
CA PHE A 709 -48.27 18.51 -9.98
C PHE A 709 -47.29 19.41 -10.75
N ASP A 710 -47.70 20.63 -11.03
CA ASP A 710 -46.88 21.63 -11.69
C ASP A 710 -46.41 22.70 -10.68
N PRO A 711 -45.12 22.72 -10.32
CA PRO A 711 -44.56 23.75 -9.41
C PRO A 711 -44.76 25.20 -9.90
N ALA A 712 -44.83 25.40 -11.21
CA ALA A 712 -45.04 26.75 -11.80
C ALA A 712 -46.45 27.28 -11.64
N ALA A 713 -47.44 26.37 -11.44
CA ALA A 713 -48.84 26.74 -11.26
C ALA A 713 -49.20 27.13 -9.83
N VAL A 714 -48.28 26.96 -8.85
CA VAL A 714 -48.48 27.21 -7.40
C VAL A 714 -48.68 28.74 -7.15
N ARG A 715 -49.69 29.08 -6.37
CA ARG A 715 -50.09 30.51 -6.15
C ARG A 715 -49.81 30.98 -4.73
N GLU A 716 -49.94 30.13 -3.73
CA GLU A 716 -49.77 30.53 -2.31
C GLU A 716 -48.32 30.94 -2.03
N PRO A 717 -48.06 32.14 -1.43
CA PRO A 717 -46.72 32.69 -1.24
C PRO A 717 -45.78 31.74 -0.47
N LEU A 718 -46.26 31.07 0.57
CA LEU A 718 -45.49 30.14 1.37
C LEU A 718 -45.02 28.92 0.53
N ASN A 719 -45.90 28.41 -0.32
CA ASN A 719 -45.61 27.28 -1.20
C ASN A 719 -44.61 27.67 -2.32
N ARG A 720 -44.79 28.87 -2.90
CA ARG A 720 -43.84 29.42 -3.88
C ARG A 720 -42.47 29.65 -3.29
N TRP A 721 -42.39 30.15 -2.04
CA TRP A 721 -41.12 30.34 -1.35
C TRP A 721 -40.36 29.01 -1.18
N ILE A 722 -41.01 27.96 -0.63
CA ILE A 722 -40.33 26.69 -0.41
C ILE A 722 -39.90 26.01 -1.72
N LEU A 723 -40.67 26.12 -2.78
CA LEU A 723 -40.27 25.62 -4.11
C LEU A 723 -39.03 26.35 -4.64
N GLY A 724 -38.92 27.66 -4.44
CA GLY A 724 -37.72 28.45 -4.75
C GLY A 724 -36.50 27.99 -3.94
N GLU A 725 -36.63 27.76 -2.64
CA GLU A 725 -35.57 27.28 -1.78
C GLU A 725 -35.17 25.84 -2.14
N THR A 726 -36.14 24.99 -2.54
CA THR A 726 -35.85 23.63 -3.04
C THR A 726 -34.99 23.66 -4.32
N ALA A 727 -35.32 24.53 -5.28
CA ALA A 727 -34.57 24.67 -6.51
C ALA A 727 -33.14 25.21 -6.27
N LYS A 728 -32.98 26.18 -5.35
CA LYS A 728 -31.65 26.66 -4.93
C LYS A 728 -30.82 25.55 -4.30
N ALA A 729 -31.39 24.77 -3.36
CA ALA A 729 -30.71 23.67 -2.72
C ALA A 729 -30.27 22.60 -3.74
N ALA A 730 -31.13 22.24 -4.69
CA ALA A 730 -30.80 21.30 -5.75
C ALA A 730 -29.62 21.77 -6.61
N ALA A 731 -29.59 23.04 -7.00
CA ALA A 731 -28.49 23.63 -7.76
C ALA A 731 -27.19 23.65 -6.95
N GLU A 732 -27.25 24.05 -5.67
CA GLU A 732 -26.09 24.13 -4.79
C GLU A 732 -25.49 22.73 -4.52
N VAL A 733 -26.30 21.73 -4.22
CA VAL A 733 -25.87 20.34 -3.98
C VAL A 733 -25.26 19.75 -5.25
N GLY A 734 -25.93 19.92 -6.41
CA GLY A 734 -25.42 19.42 -7.68
C GLY A 734 -24.06 20.01 -8.06
N ALA A 735 -23.94 21.33 -8.03
CA ALA A 735 -22.69 22.03 -8.35
C ALA A 735 -21.54 21.64 -7.37
N ALA A 736 -21.86 21.42 -6.11
CA ALA A 736 -20.86 20.99 -5.12
C ALA A 736 -20.37 19.55 -5.36
N ILE A 737 -21.26 18.61 -5.72
CA ILE A 737 -20.87 17.22 -6.06
C ILE A 737 -20.00 17.22 -7.31
N GLU A 738 -20.36 17.98 -8.36
CA GLU A 738 -19.61 18.06 -9.62
C GLU A 738 -18.21 18.67 -9.43
N ALA A 739 -18.04 19.53 -8.42
CA ALA A 739 -16.76 20.11 -8.03
C ALA A 739 -16.00 19.29 -6.95
N PHE A 740 -16.42 18.08 -6.64
CA PHE A 740 -15.86 17.22 -5.58
C PHE A 740 -15.83 17.88 -4.18
N ARG A 741 -16.77 18.82 -3.91
CA ARG A 741 -16.93 19.49 -2.62
C ARG A 741 -18.03 18.81 -1.81
N PHE A 742 -17.78 17.57 -1.41
CA PHE A 742 -18.77 16.71 -0.74
C PHE A 742 -19.29 17.29 0.57
N ASN A 743 -18.42 17.93 1.36
CA ASN A 743 -18.80 18.62 2.58
C ASN A 743 -19.79 19.76 2.33
N ASP A 744 -19.58 20.55 1.27
CA ASP A 744 -20.46 21.66 0.91
C ASP A 744 -21.83 21.13 0.45
N ALA A 745 -21.83 20.05 -0.35
CA ALA A 745 -23.05 19.39 -0.80
C ALA A 745 -23.89 18.86 0.38
N ALA A 746 -23.25 18.12 1.29
CA ALA A 746 -23.92 17.58 2.48
C ALA A 746 -24.47 18.72 3.39
N ASN A 747 -23.68 19.78 3.59
CA ASN A 747 -24.10 20.93 4.40
C ASN A 747 -25.22 21.75 3.75
N ALA A 748 -25.23 21.88 2.42
CA ALA A 748 -26.32 22.55 1.69
C ALA A 748 -27.64 21.77 1.84
N ALA A 749 -27.61 20.46 1.66
CA ALA A 749 -28.76 19.59 1.88
C ALA A 749 -29.26 19.66 3.35
N TYR A 750 -28.36 19.55 4.32
CA TYR A 750 -28.69 19.64 5.74
C TYR A 750 -29.35 20.96 6.08
N ARG A 751 -28.76 22.09 5.67
CA ARG A 751 -29.29 23.45 5.94
C ARG A 751 -30.68 23.64 5.37
N PHE A 752 -30.90 23.24 4.11
CA PHE A 752 -32.22 23.31 3.49
C PHE A 752 -33.26 22.47 4.25
N ILE A 753 -32.94 21.22 4.53
CA ILE A 753 -33.90 20.28 5.13
C ILE A 753 -34.22 20.65 6.59
N TRP A 754 -33.14 20.84 7.41
CA TRP A 754 -33.35 21.09 8.83
C TRP A 754 -33.86 22.49 9.08
N ASN A 755 -33.13 23.53 8.61
CA ASN A 755 -33.37 24.91 9.03
C ASN A 755 -34.49 25.57 8.21
N ILE A 756 -34.71 25.20 6.93
CA ILE A 756 -35.70 25.84 6.07
C ILE A 756 -36.99 25.01 6.02
N PHE A 757 -36.90 23.75 5.61
CA PHE A 757 -38.09 22.92 5.46
C PHE A 757 -38.72 22.54 6.81
N CYS A 758 -37.96 21.91 7.71
CA CYS A 758 -38.48 21.42 8.98
C CYS A 758 -38.80 22.54 9.99
N ASP A 759 -37.86 23.51 10.16
CA ASP A 759 -38.01 24.53 11.23
C ASP A 759 -38.92 25.68 10.84
N TRP A 760 -39.03 25.99 9.58
CA TRP A 760 -39.87 27.11 9.10
C TRP A 760 -41.09 26.66 8.30
N HIS A 761 -40.87 25.98 7.15
CA HIS A 761 -41.96 25.72 6.22
C HIS A 761 -43.06 24.86 6.86
N LEU A 762 -42.72 23.73 7.49
CA LEU A 762 -43.71 22.86 8.11
C LEU A 762 -44.45 23.57 9.27
N GLU A 763 -43.74 24.38 10.06
CA GLU A 763 -44.39 25.12 11.17
C GLU A 763 -45.35 26.20 10.63
N LEU A 764 -44.95 26.94 9.59
CA LEU A 764 -45.81 27.94 8.97
C LEU A 764 -46.97 27.33 8.18
N ALA A 765 -46.88 26.09 7.74
CA ALA A 765 -47.95 25.35 7.05
C ALA A 765 -49.04 24.78 8.00
N LYS A 766 -48.73 24.61 9.31
CA LYS A 766 -49.67 24.05 10.28
C LYS A 766 -51.04 24.73 10.33
N PRO A 767 -51.14 26.08 10.36
CA PRO A 767 -52.45 26.76 10.38
C PRO A 767 -53.31 26.41 9.15
N VAL A 768 -52.69 26.30 7.94
CA VAL A 768 -53.40 25.95 6.72
C VAL A 768 -53.81 24.47 6.71
N LEU A 769 -52.97 23.57 7.21
CA LEU A 769 -53.22 22.13 7.23
C LEU A 769 -54.24 21.68 8.30
N GLN A 770 -54.21 22.32 9.46
CA GLN A 770 -54.99 21.91 10.67
C GLN A 770 -56.15 22.84 11.01
N GLY A 771 -56.21 24.04 10.40
CA GLY A 771 -57.24 25.07 10.67
C GLY A 771 -58.22 25.21 9.50
N GLY A 772 -59.52 25.47 9.81
CA GLY A 772 -60.52 25.89 8.81
C GLY A 772 -61.06 24.77 7.90
N GLU A 773 -61.80 25.18 6.86
CA GLU A 773 -62.42 24.27 5.85
C GLU A 773 -61.40 23.72 4.87
N ASP A 774 -61.71 22.52 4.31
CA ASP A 774 -60.90 21.88 3.28
C ASP A 774 -61.07 22.64 1.94
N GLY A 775 -60.13 23.52 1.62
CA GLY A 775 -60.19 24.41 0.44
C GLY A 775 -58.96 24.34 -0.44
N PRO A 776 -58.91 25.13 -1.54
CA PRO A 776 -57.83 25.11 -2.53
C PRO A 776 -56.45 25.37 -1.96
N ALA A 777 -56.33 26.28 -0.99
CA ALA A 777 -55.05 26.57 -0.31
C ALA A 777 -54.47 25.37 0.46
N ARG A 778 -55.36 24.63 1.15
CA ARG A 778 -54.95 23.41 1.86
C ARG A 778 -54.56 22.29 0.89
N ALA A 779 -55.32 22.11 -0.20
CA ALA A 779 -54.99 21.12 -1.23
C ALA A 779 -53.62 21.47 -1.89
N GLU A 780 -53.37 22.75 -2.21
CA GLU A 780 -52.09 23.20 -2.75
C GLU A 780 -50.93 22.98 -1.74
N ALA A 781 -51.15 23.29 -0.45
CA ALA A 781 -50.13 23.07 0.58
C ALA A 781 -49.77 21.60 0.72
N ARG A 782 -50.79 20.70 0.77
CA ARG A 782 -50.56 19.25 0.80
C ARG A 782 -49.76 18.73 -0.38
N ALA A 783 -50.12 19.13 -1.59
CA ALA A 783 -49.41 18.73 -2.81
C ALA A 783 -47.94 19.26 -2.85
N THR A 784 -47.77 20.50 -2.41
CA THR A 784 -46.42 21.15 -2.35
C THR A 784 -45.53 20.44 -1.33
N ILE A 785 -46.01 20.14 -0.13
CA ILE A 785 -45.23 19.42 0.88
C ILE A 785 -44.85 18.04 0.37
N ALA A 786 -45.75 17.29 -0.24
CA ALA A 786 -45.43 15.98 -0.81
C ALA A 786 -44.37 16.08 -1.90
N TYR A 787 -44.49 17.05 -2.81
CA TYR A 787 -43.49 17.30 -3.86
C TYR A 787 -42.10 17.67 -3.29
N VAL A 788 -42.06 18.58 -2.31
CA VAL A 788 -40.79 18.99 -1.68
C VAL A 788 -40.15 17.83 -0.93
N LEU A 789 -40.93 16.97 -0.27
CA LEU A 789 -40.38 15.74 0.35
C LEU A 789 -39.76 14.78 -0.69
N ASP A 790 -40.40 14.61 -1.85
CA ASP A 790 -39.79 13.82 -2.93
C ASP A 790 -38.44 14.41 -3.41
N GLN A 791 -38.35 15.73 -3.52
CA GLN A 791 -37.08 16.40 -3.87
C GLN A 791 -36.04 16.23 -2.77
N ILE A 792 -36.43 16.33 -1.50
CA ILE A 792 -35.55 16.10 -0.34
C ILE A 792 -34.99 14.68 -0.36
N PHE A 793 -35.81 13.64 -0.62
CA PHE A 793 -35.33 12.26 -0.73
C PHE A 793 -34.38 12.10 -1.89
N GLY A 794 -34.66 12.74 -3.03
CA GLY A 794 -33.73 12.78 -4.17
C GLY A 794 -32.38 13.42 -3.81
N LEU A 795 -32.39 14.58 -3.15
CA LEU A 795 -31.18 15.28 -2.75
C LEU A 795 -30.33 14.50 -1.74
N LEU A 796 -30.97 13.73 -0.85
CA LEU A 796 -30.29 12.92 0.18
C LEU A 796 -29.85 11.56 -0.32
N HIS A 797 -30.47 11.03 -1.37
CA HIS A 797 -30.19 9.66 -1.85
C HIS A 797 -28.69 9.34 -2.10
N PRO A 798 -27.87 10.25 -2.63
CA PRO A 798 -26.43 10.00 -2.76
C PRO A 798 -25.72 9.79 -1.40
N PHE A 799 -26.17 10.47 -0.36
CA PHE A 799 -25.56 10.48 0.97
C PHE A 799 -26.19 9.46 1.91
N MET A 800 -27.51 9.37 1.93
CA MET A 800 -28.35 8.56 2.83
C MET A 800 -29.32 7.72 1.99
N PRO A 801 -28.83 6.59 1.40
CA PRO A 801 -29.63 5.87 0.41
C PRO A 801 -30.70 4.96 1.01
N PHE A 802 -30.66 4.63 2.31
CA PHE A 802 -31.59 3.77 2.98
C PHE A 802 -32.77 4.59 3.57
#